data_9cff5274ca561123d171054e61a1069c
#
_entry.id   9cff5274ca561123d171054e61a1069c
#
_cell.length_a   1.000
_cell.length_b   1.000
_cell.length_c   1.000
_cell.angle_alpha   90.00
_cell.angle_beta   90.00
_cell.angle_gamma   90.00
#
_symmetry.space_group_name_H-M   'P 1'
#
loop_
_entity.id
_entity.type
_entity.pdbx_description
1 polymer ?
#
loop_
_entity_poly.entity_id
_entity_poly.type
_entity_poly.pdbx_seq_one_letter_code
_entity_poly.pdbx_strand_id
1 'polypeptide(L)'
;MNTTKTTQTFPVLDMSCAACATRVEKTLNRQPGVYHAQVNYAAATATVEYNPQECTPETLKGAIQNAGYDLVIETNAQKEKIAEDAHSRKYRQLKQRTFFSLMLSVPVAIIGMCFMDWTYANYVMWILSTPVVFWLGRDFYRNAWKQLKHHTSNMDTLVAVSTGIAYTFSLFNLFWPEFWLSRGIHPHVYFEAASVIISFILLGRLLEEKAKGNTSEAIKKLMGLQPATVTILTPEGQLKEIPVEQVQQGQRLVVKPGSRIAVDGTVYEGSSYVDESMLTGEPLPTEKTPGAKVYAGTINQKGSFSFIADKVGSETVLAHIIRMVQDAQGSKAPVQQLVDRIAAIFVPTILSIAVLSFLVWIWLDNANGFTHGLLAAVTVTIIACPCALGLATPTAIMVGIGKGAENGILIKDAESLETARKVNAIVLDKTGTLTEGHPTVTDISDPLLQSPLGDVLFTLESASEHPLAQAIVQHQTRQILPMEEFESLTGLGVRGKINGTYYYAGNRRLLEAHHLTVSPALTEEAARLSQEAKTVIWLADSQQALGLVAIADRIKPTSKEAVRQLQEMGISTYMLTGDNPETAQRIAAQCGITHFQAEVLPQQKAQFIKDLQKEGKIVAMVGDGINDSAALAQADLSIAMGKGSDIAMDVAKMTLISSDLNKITDAIRLSQATVRTIRENLFWAFIYNLIGIPLAAGILYPINGFLLNPMIAGAAMAMSSVSVVSNSLRLKRKKFAHTAVTVQEEVQPTEEITAPAAETAIPQPEITASSASEVRKTYLVEGMMCDHCRTRVEKVLNMWEGASAQVTLTPPEAVITFQGKVPTLAELQQLIDEKAGDYTLTEKAD
;
A
#
# COMPACT_ATOMS: atom_id res chain seq x y z
N MET A 1 -17.31 26.29 -23.57
CA MET A 1 -17.44 24.93 -24.12
C MET A 1 -16.78 23.96 -23.14
N ASN A 2 -17.60 23.16 -22.46
CA ASN A 2 -17.07 22.09 -21.58
C ASN A 2 -16.42 21.03 -22.47
N THR A 3 -15.13 21.09 -22.65
CA THR A 3 -14.36 19.99 -23.26
C THR A 3 -14.37 18.83 -22.28
N THR A 4 -15.12 17.77 -22.59
CA THR A 4 -15.15 16.53 -21.82
C THR A 4 -13.77 15.87 -21.94
N LYS A 5 -12.93 16.05 -20.93
CA LYS A 5 -11.65 15.37 -20.82
C LYS A 5 -11.87 13.96 -20.28
N THR A 6 -11.31 12.97 -20.94
CA THR A 6 -11.36 11.57 -20.51
C THR A 6 -9.94 11.09 -20.25
N THR A 7 -9.70 10.53 -19.08
CA THR A 7 -8.43 9.87 -18.74
C THR A 7 -8.63 8.37 -18.76
N GLN A 8 -7.80 7.66 -19.52
CA GLN A 8 -7.89 6.20 -19.63
C GLN A 8 -6.51 5.55 -19.69
N THR A 9 -6.36 4.41 -19.00
CA THR A 9 -5.14 3.61 -19.00
C THR A 9 -5.29 2.40 -19.92
N PHE A 10 -4.28 2.22 -20.79
CA PHE A 10 -4.23 1.15 -21.78
C PHE A 10 -2.97 0.31 -21.58
N PRO A 11 -3.05 -1.04 -21.61
CA PRO A 11 -1.86 -1.88 -21.72
C PRO A 11 -1.15 -1.66 -23.04
N VAL A 12 0.19 -1.59 -23.01
CA VAL A 12 1.05 -1.44 -24.19
C VAL A 12 1.91 -2.67 -24.35
N LEU A 13 1.81 -3.32 -25.51
CA LEU A 13 2.56 -4.52 -25.82
C LEU A 13 3.86 -4.19 -26.58
N ASP A 14 4.80 -5.14 -26.55
CA ASP A 14 6.08 -5.12 -27.30
C ASP A 14 7.11 -4.07 -26.87
N MET A 15 6.92 -3.39 -25.74
CA MET A 15 7.97 -2.55 -25.17
C MET A 15 9.09 -3.42 -24.60
N SER A 16 10.34 -3.21 -25.03
CA SER A 16 11.52 -3.96 -24.59
C SER A 16 12.47 -3.17 -23.67
N CYS A 17 12.29 -1.85 -23.54
CA CYS A 17 13.17 -1.00 -22.74
C CYS A 17 12.49 0.36 -22.43
N ALA A 18 13.06 1.11 -21.48
CA ALA A 18 12.56 2.44 -21.09
C ALA A 18 12.55 3.44 -22.26
N ALA A 19 13.52 3.37 -23.19
CA ALA A 19 13.52 4.22 -24.39
C ALA A 19 12.32 3.93 -25.31
N CYS A 20 11.82 2.68 -25.33
CA CYS A 20 10.60 2.32 -26.04
C CYS A 20 9.38 3.01 -25.41
N ALA A 21 9.28 3.01 -24.08
CA ALA A 21 8.21 3.71 -23.38
C ALA A 21 8.21 5.21 -23.66
N THR A 22 9.39 5.85 -23.63
CA THR A 22 9.54 7.29 -23.98
C THR A 22 9.08 7.56 -25.42
N ARG A 23 9.32 6.62 -26.34
CA ARG A 23 8.89 6.76 -27.72
C ARG A 23 7.36 6.65 -27.87
N VAL A 24 6.75 5.65 -27.23
CA VAL A 24 5.30 5.49 -27.18
C VAL A 24 4.66 6.76 -26.61
N GLU A 25 5.19 7.28 -25.51
CA GLU A 25 4.74 8.50 -24.86
C GLU A 25 4.79 9.73 -25.79
N LYS A 26 5.93 9.93 -26.46
CA LYS A 26 6.07 11.01 -27.44
C LYS A 26 5.11 10.86 -28.65
N THR A 27 4.84 9.63 -29.07
CA THR A 27 3.92 9.34 -30.18
C THR A 27 2.50 9.67 -29.79
N LEU A 28 2.06 9.29 -28.58
CA LEU A 28 0.74 9.60 -28.03
C LEU A 28 0.55 11.12 -27.83
N ASN A 29 1.52 11.79 -27.22
CA ASN A 29 1.46 13.24 -26.97
C ASN A 29 1.46 14.10 -28.26
N ARG A 30 1.79 13.52 -29.43
CA ARG A 30 1.74 14.20 -30.73
C ARG A 30 0.41 14.01 -31.44
N GLN A 31 -0.49 13.16 -30.91
CA GLN A 31 -1.78 12.96 -31.56
C GLN A 31 -2.71 14.15 -31.31
N PRO A 32 -3.46 14.59 -32.32
CA PRO A 32 -4.50 15.60 -32.15
C PRO A 32 -5.52 15.11 -31.11
N GLY A 33 -6.01 16.03 -30.26
CA GLY A 33 -6.98 15.71 -29.22
C GLY A 33 -6.41 15.03 -27.96
N VAL A 34 -5.09 14.76 -27.90
CA VAL A 34 -4.41 14.28 -26.68
C VAL A 34 -3.84 15.47 -25.91
N TYR A 35 -4.29 15.64 -24.68
CA TYR A 35 -3.80 16.68 -23.78
C TYR A 35 -2.51 16.26 -23.08
N HIS A 36 -2.49 15.04 -22.54
CA HIS A 36 -1.33 14.46 -21.87
C HIS A 36 -1.33 12.95 -21.99
N ALA A 37 -0.17 12.38 -22.26
CA ALA A 37 0.03 10.92 -22.21
C ALA A 37 1.31 10.61 -21.46
N GLN A 38 1.23 9.62 -20.60
CA GLN A 38 2.34 9.12 -19.78
C GLN A 38 2.44 7.61 -19.91
N VAL A 39 3.65 7.09 -20.10
CA VAL A 39 3.87 5.65 -20.31
C VAL A 39 4.77 5.08 -19.23
N ASN A 40 4.30 4.04 -18.53
CA ASN A 40 5.06 3.31 -17.54
C ASN A 40 5.60 2.01 -18.13
N TYR A 41 6.93 1.91 -18.25
CA TYR A 41 7.59 0.72 -18.79
C TYR A 41 7.43 -0.52 -17.91
N ALA A 42 7.50 -0.36 -16.57
CA ALA A 42 7.45 -1.49 -15.64
C ALA A 42 6.04 -2.09 -15.54
N ALA A 43 5.02 -1.25 -15.54
CA ALA A 43 3.62 -1.68 -15.58
C ALA A 43 3.16 -2.09 -16.99
N ALA A 44 3.93 -1.74 -18.02
CA ALA A 44 3.59 -1.87 -19.44
C ALA A 44 2.25 -1.19 -19.79
N THR A 45 1.99 0.02 -19.25
CA THR A 45 0.76 0.79 -19.44
C THR A 45 1.03 2.19 -19.97
N ALA A 46 0.05 2.74 -20.71
CA ALA A 46 -0.02 4.14 -21.12
C ALA A 46 -1.31 4.76 -20.56
N THR A 47 -1.18 5.80 -19.76
CA THR A 47 -2.29 6.62 -19.29
C THR A 47 -2.39 7.83 -20.20
N VAL A 48 -3.56 8.03 -20.81
CA VAL A 48 -3.81 9.08 -21.83
C VAL A 48 -5.00 9.92 -21.41
N GLU A 49 -4.79 11.24 -21.34
CA GLU A 49 -5.82 12.24 -21.16
C GLU A 49 -6.14 12.85 -22.54
N TYR A 50 -7.35 12.64 -23.04
CA TYR A 50 -7.72 13.03 -24.38
C TYR A 50 -9.17 13.51 -24.47
N ASN A 51 -9.46 14.20 -25.59
CA ASN A 51 -10.82 14.60 -25.96
C ASN A 51 -11.47 13.48 -26.80
N PRO A 52 -12.50 12.79 -26.29
CA PRO A 52 -13.14 11.69 -27.01
C PRO A 52 -13.86 12.12 -28.31
N GLN A 53 -14.10 13.41 -28.50
CA GLN A 53 -14.69 13.95 -29.73
C GLN A 53 -13.66 14.12 -30.87
N GLU A 54 -12.37 14.28 -30.52
CA GLU A 54 -11.30 14.52 -31.48
C GLU A 54 -10.40 13.29 -31.68
N CYS A 55 -10.28 12.44 -30.66
CA CYS A 55 -9.39 11.29 -30.65
C CYS A 55 -10.10 10.08 -30.04
N THR A 56 -10.07 8.96 -30.74
CA THR A 56 -10.65 7.70 -30.24
C THR A 56 -9.55 6.71 -29.85
N PRO A 57 -9.84 5.71 -29.00
CA PRO A 57 -8.89 4.66 -28.64
C PRO A 57 -8.31 3.94 -29.87
N GLU A 58 -9.09 3.77 -30.93
CA GLU A 58 -8.65 3.15 -32.21
C GLU A 58 -7.61 4.01 -32.91
N THR A 59 -7.77 5.33 -32.90
CA THR A 59 -6.80 6.29 -33.47
C THR A 59 -5.48 6.21 -32.71
N LEU A 60 -5.55 6.14 -31.36
CA LEU A 60 -4.37 5.96 -30.51
C LEU A 60 -3.66 4.63 -30.80
N LYS A 61 -4.43 3.53 -30.93
CA LYS A 61 -3.90 2.21 -31.29
C LYS A 61 -3.20 2.25 -32.65
N GLY A 62 -3.80 2.85 -33.67
CA GLY A 62 -3.20 2.97 -35.00
C GLY A 62 -1.87 3.77 -34.98
N ALA A 63 -1.80 4.86 -34.23
CA ALA A 63 -0.59 5.65 -34.06
C ALA A 63 0.54 4.84 -33.39
N ILE A 64 0.20 4.03 -32.39
CA ILE A 64 1.16 3.18 -31.68
C ILE A 64 1.61 1.99 -32.52
N GLN A 65 0.72 1.40 -33.33
CA GLN A 65 1.08 0.33 -34.26
C GLN A 65 2.05 0.84 -35.35
N ASN A 66 1.84 2.05 -35.86
CA ASN A 66 2.77 2.69 -36.79
C ASN A 66 4.15 2.96 -36.17
N ALA A 67 4.22 3.16 -34.85
CA ALA A 67 5.47 3.28 -34.13
C ALA A 67 6.13 1.92 -33.82
N GLY A 68 5.47 0.80 -34.15
CA GLY A 68 5.98 -0.56 -33.99
C GLY A 68 5.69 -1.22 -32.66
N TYR A 69 4.65 -0.77 -31.95
CA TYR A 69 4.13 -1.30 -30.69
C TYR A 69 2.62 -1.59 -30.83
N ASP A 70 1.98 -2.17 -29.84
CA ASP A 70 0.52 -2.36 -29.85
C ASP A 70 -0.15 -1.82 -28.57
N LEU A 71 -1.41 -1.38 -28.69
CA LEU A 71 -2.24 -0.81 -27.62
C LEU A 71 -3.49 -1.65 -27.46
N VAL A 72 -3.77 -2.13 -26.26
CA VAL A 72 -4.94 -2.96 -25.93
C VAL A 72 -6.11 -2.03 -25.58
N ILE A 73 -7.17 -2.03 -26.40
CA ILE A 73 -8.32 -1.11 -26.28
C ILE A 73 -9.63 -1.81 -25.85
N GLU A 74 -9.62 -3.13 -25.68
CA GLU A 74 -10.76 -3.97 -25.34
C GLU A 74 -11.39 -3.58 -23.98
N THR A 75 -12.47 -4.26 -23.55
CA THR A 75 -13.13 -4.02 -22.24
C THR A 75 -12.21 -4.34 -21.06
N ASN A 76 -12.43 -3.72 -19.90
CA ASN A 76 -11.50 -3.82 -18.76
C ASN A 76 -11.16 -5.26 -18.36
N ALA A 77 -12.12 -6.14 -18.25
CA ALA A 77 -11.88 -7.56 -17.91
C ALA A 77 -11.07 -8.31 -18.99
N GLN A 78 -11.27 -7.97 -20.27
CA GLN A 78 -10.53 -8.55 -21.39
C GLN A 78 -9.12 -7.96 -21.51
N LYS A 79 -8.94 -6.65 -21.22
CA LYS A 79 -7.62 -5.99 -21.22
C LYS A 79 -6.64 -6.68 -20.32
N GLU A 80 -7.04 -6.98 -19.09
CA GLU A 80 -6.17 -7.62 -18.09
C GLU A 80 -5.77 -9.03 -18.52
N LYS A 81 -6.74 -9.82 -19.00
CA LYS A 81 -6.47 -11.18 -19.46
C LYS A 81 -5.53 -11.20 -20.66
N ILE A 82 -5.73 -10.31 -21.65
CA ILE A 82 -4.87 -10.18 -22.81
C ILE A 82 -3.44 -9.75 -22.41
N ALA A 83 -3.32 -8.77 -21.50
CA ALA A 83 -2.04 -8.32 -21.00
C ALA A 83 -1.30 -9.41 -20.22
N GLU A 84 -2.00 -10.18 -19.38
CA GLU A 84 -1.44 -11.30 -18.60
C GLU A 84 -0.99 -12.46 -19.49
N ASP A 85 -1.81 -12.82 -20.47
CA ASP A 85 -1.48 -13.85 -21.47
C ASP A 85 -0.27 -13.45 -22.31
N ALA A 86 -0.19 -12.18 -22.74
CA ALA A 86 0.94 -11.64 -23.48
C ALA A 86 2.23 -11.67 -22.63
N HIS A 87 2.15 -11.25 -21.35
CA HIS A 87 3.26 -11.31 -20.40
C HIS A 87 3.74 -12.76 -20.17
N SER A 88 2.81 -13.67 -19.94
CA SER A 88 3.10 -15.09 -19.71
C SER A 88 3.76 -15.74 -20.92
N ARG A 89 3.28 -15.45 -22.14
CA ARG A 89 3.88 -15.92 -23.40
C ARG A 89 5.30 -15.36 -23.55
N LYS A 90 5.48 -14.08 -23.35
CA LYS A 90 6.79 -13.42 -23.43
C LYS A 90 7.78 -14.00 -22.43
N TYR A 91 7.38 -14.18 -21.17
CA TYR A 91 8.21 -14.80 -20.14
C TYR A 91 8.65 -16.23 -20.52
N ARG A 92 7.70 -17.06 -21.02
CA ARG A 92 7.97 -18.44 -21.44
C ARG A 92 8.95 -18.48 -22.63
N GLN A 93 8.73 -17.63 -23.63
CA GLN A 93 9.64 -17.51 -24.77
C GLN A 93 11.04 -17.06 -24.35
N LEU A 94 11.10 -16.05 -23.49
CA LEU A 94 12.37 -15.53 -22.98
C LEU A 94 13.14 -16.60 -22.16
N LYS A 95 12.42 -17.36 -21.32
CA LYS A 95 12.99 -18.48 -20.55
C LYS A 95 13.58 -19.55 -21.46
N GLN A 96 12.87 -19.95 -22.50
CA GLN A 96 13.38 -20.93 -23.48
C GLN A 96 14.61 -20.41 -24.21
N ARG A 97 14.57 -19.17 -24.73
CA ARG A 97 15.72 -18.56 -25.42
C ARG A 97 16.94 -18.44 -24.52
N THR A 98 16.76 -18.02 -23.27
CA THR A 98 17.85 -17.93 -22.30
C THR A 98 18.47 -19.29 -22.00
N PHE A 99 17.63 -20.32 -21.82
CA PHE A 99 18.09 -21.67 -21.56
C PHE A 99 18.93 -22.20 -22.73
N PHE A 100 18.43 -22.13 -23.97
CA PHE A 100 19.18 -22.60 -25.16
C PHE A 100 20.42 -21.75 -25.43
N SER A 101 20.37 -20.44 -25.17
CA SER A 101 21.52 -19.56 -25.30
C SER A 101 22.65 -19.96 -24.33
N LEU A 102 22.33 -20.18 -23.06
CA LEU A 102 23.29 -20.65 -22.08
C LEU A 102 23.85 -22.06 -22.43
N MET A 103 22.97 -22.96 -22.85
CA MET A 103 23.36 -24.33 -23.27
C MET A 103 24.39 -24.32 -24.40
N LEU A 104 24.26 -23.39 -25.35
CA LEU A 104 25.21 -23.27 -26.48
C LEU A 104 26.45 -22.43 -26.10
N SER A 105 26.29 -21.37 -25.30
CA SER A 105 27.39 -20.44 -24.99
C SER A 105 28.37 -20.98 -23.94
N VAL A 106 27.91 -21.83 -23.00
CA VAL A 106 28.82 -22.44 -22.00
C VAL A 106 29.92 -23.30 -22.66
N PRO A 107 29.59 -24.21 -23.58
CA PRO A 107 30.64 -24.94 -24.31
C PRO A 107 31.58 -24.03 -25.11
N VAL A 108 31.03 -22.99 -25.77
CA VAL A 108 31.83 -21.98 -26.50
C VAL A 108 32.81 -21.27 -25.58
N ALA A 109 32.38 -20.86 -24.39
CA ALA A 109 33.24 -20.21 -23.39
C ALA A 109 34.32 -21.17 -22.86
N ILE A 110 33.98 -22.44 -22.60
CA ILE A 110 34.95 -23.45 -22.13
C ILE A 110 36.02 -23.70 -23.20
N ILE A 111 35.63 -23.86 -24.47
CA ILE A 111 36.55 -24.04 -25.57
C ILE A 111 37.47 -22.82 -25.72
N GLY A 112 36.88 -21.60 -25.71
CA GLY A 112 37.67 -20.37 -25.84
C GLY A 112 38.60 -20.07 -24.67
N MET A 113 38.35 -20.61 -23.44
CA MET A 113 39.20 -20.39 -22.27
C MET A 113 40.20 -21.53 -22.02
N CYS A 114 39.83 -22.78 -22.31
CA CYS A 114 40.63 -23.96 -21.89
C CYS A 114 41.19 -24.78 -23.06
N PHE A 115 40.68 -24.64 -24.27
CA PHE A 115 41.01 -25.48 -25.41
C PHE A 115 41.33 -24.69 -26.68
N MET A 116 41.94 -23.52 -26.56
CA MET A 116 42.28 -22.66 -27.71
C MET A 116 43.26 -23.30 -28.67
N ASP A 117 44.15 -24.16 -28.18
CA ASP A 117 45.17 -24.84 -28.99
C ASP A 117 44.60 -26.02 -29.79
N TRP A 118 43.34 -26.39 -29.60
CA TRP A 118 42.71 -27.44 -30.40
C TRP A 118 42.45 -26.97 -31.83
N THR A 119 42.94 -27.71 -32.81
CA THR A 119 42.95 -27.35 -34.24
C THR A 119 41.55 -26.94 -34.77
N TYR A 120 40.50 -27.56 -34.24
CA TYR A 120 39.11 -27.30 -34.68
C TYR A 120 38.34 -26.35 -33.74
N ALA A 121 38.96 -25.84 -32.68
CA ALA A 121 38.29 -24.99 -31.67
C ALA A 121 37.53 -23.81 -32.29
N ASN A 122 38.19 -23.06 -33.19
CA ASN A 122 37.57 -21.87 -33.81
C ASN A 122 36.39 -22.22 -34.69
N TYR A 123 36.38 -23.32 -35.40
CA TYR A 123 35.26 -23.77 -36.21
C TYR A 123 34.06 -24.24 -35.35
N VAL A 124 34.35 -24.99 -34.27
CA VAL A 124 33.29 -25.43 -33.34
C VAL A 124 32.68 -24.22 -32.64
N MET A 125 33.49 -23.27 -32.16
CA MET A 125 33.00 -22.03 -31.57
C MET A 125 32.14 -21.23 -32.55
N TRP A 126 32.55 -21.13 -33.81
CA TRP A 126 31.78 -20.46 -34.85
C TRP A 126 30.39 -21.11 -35.05
N ILE A 127 30.34 -22.45 -35.22
CA ILE A 127 29.10 -23.20 -35.45
C ILE A 127 28.13 -23.05 -34.26
N LEU A 128 28.62 -23.11 -33.03
CA LEU A 128 27.81 -23.02 -31.81
C LEU A 128 27.38 -21.57 -31.50
N SER A 129 28.21 -20.57 -31.82
CA SER A 129 27.89 -19.15 -31.54
C SER A 129 26.90 -18.58 -32.56
N THR A 130 26.91 -19.06 -33.82
CA THR A 130 26.02 -18.54 -34.88
C THR A 130 24.53 -18.59 -34.52
N PRO A 131 23.96 -19.71 -34.01
CA PRO A 131 22.56 -19.74 -33.57
C PRO A 131 22.30 -18.80 -32.39
N VAL A 132 23.25 -18.64 -31.48
CA VAL A 132 23.10 -17.73 -30.34
C VAL A 132 23.01 -16.29 -30.82
N VAL A 133 23.87 -15.87 -31.72
CA VAL A 133 23.94 -14.49 -32.22
C VAL A 133 22.72 -14.17 -33.10
N PHE A 134 22.43 -14.96 -34.13
CA PHE A 134 21.43 -14.62 -35.16
C PHE A 134 20.03 -15.16 -34.92
N TRP A 135 19.84 -16.22 -34.16
CA TRP A 135 18.53 -16.78 -33.90
C TRP A 135 18.04 -16.42 -32.51
N LEU A 136 18.80 -16.72 -31.46
CA LEU A 136 18.37 -16.45 -30.08
C LEU A 136 18.49 -14.94 -29.76
N GLY A 137 19.51 -14.27 -30.31
CA GLY A 137 19.76 -12.84 -30.19
C GLY A 137 19.05 -11.95 -31.22
N ARG A 138 18.24 -12.52 -32.15
CA ARG A 138 17.67 -11.78 -33.28
C ARG A 138 16.92 -10.48 -32.92
N ASP A 139 16.31 -10.45 -31.75
CA ASP A 139 15.49 -9.30 -31.35
C ASP A 139 16.35 -8.06 -31.07
N PHE A 140 17.63 -8.25 -30.65
CA PHE A 140 18.58 -7.13 -30.49
C PHE A 140 18.85 -6.44 -31.84
N TYR A 141 19.12 -7.23 -32.88
CA TYR A 141 19.42 -6.71 -34.21
C TYR A 141 18.19 -6.10 -34.87
N ARG A 142 17.00 -6.72 -34.74
CA ARG A 142 15.75 -6.16 -35.26
C ARG A 142 15.39 -4.83 -34.59
N ASN A 143 15.54 -4.74 -33.29
CA ASN A 143 15.27 -3.52 -32.54
C ASN A 143 16.31 -2.43 -32.87
N ALA A 144 17.60 -2.79 -32.95
CA ALA A 144 18.64 -1.85 -33.36
C ALA A 144 18.36 -1.27 -34.76
N TRP A 145 17.94 -2.10 -35.70
CA TRP A 145 17.58 -1.67 -37.07
C TRP A 145 16.36 -0.74 -37.07
N LYS A 146 15.33 -1.06 -36.29
CA LYS A 146 14.17 -0.16 -36.10
C LYS A 146 14.59 1.20 -35.54
N GLN A 147 15.47 1.22 -34.54
CA GLN A 147 15.96 2.47 -33.96
C GLN A 147 16.79 3.29 -34.95
N LEU A 148 17.67 2.65 -35.72
CA LEU A 148 18.48 3.31 -36.73
C LEU A 148 17.63 4.04 -37.77
N LYS A 149 16.54 3.40 -38.24
CA LYS A 149 15.58 4.03 -39.20
C LYS A 149 14.96 5.33 -38.67
N HIS A 150 14.93 5.49 -37.35
CA HIS A 150 14.34 6.66 -36.70
C HIS A 150 15.38 7.59 -36.07
N HIS A 151 16.67 7.45 -36.46
CA HIS A 151 17.79 8.25 -35.93
C HIS A 151 17.85 8.28 -34.39
N THR A 152 17.53 7.16 -33.76
CA THR A 152 17.60 6.99 -32.30
C THR A 152 18.47 5.78 -31.97
N SER A 153 19.00 5.75 -30.76
CA SER A 153 19.77 4.62 -30.24
C SER A 153 19.26 4.19 -28.87
N ASN A 154 19.35 2.90 -28.60
CA ASN A 154 18.97 2.33 -27.30
C ASN A 154 19.95 1.21 -26.88
N MET A 155 19.64 0.54 -25.79
CA MET A 155 20.42 -0.60 -25.29
C MET A 155 20.60 -1.69 -26.36
N ASP A 156 19.55 -2.04 -27.12
CA ASP A 156 19.62 -3.07 -28.16
C ASP A 156 20.62 -2.69 -29.27
N THR A 157 20.74 -1.37 -29.55
CA THR A 157 21.74 -0.84 -30.49
C THR A 157 23.17 -1.12 -30.03
N LEU A 158 23.49 -0.88 -28.75
CA LEU A 158 24.80 -1.15 -28.18
C LEU A 158 25.14 -2.64 -28.24
N VAL A 159 24.20 -3.50 -27.88
CA VAL A 159 24.38 -4.97 -27.92
C VAL A 159 24.57 -5.45 -29.37
N ALA A 160 23.74 -5.00 -30.28
CA ALA A 160 23.82 -5.42 -31.70
C ALA A 160 25.13 -4.97 -32.36
N VAL A 161 25.59 -3.74 -32.07
CA VAL A 161 26.85 -3.21 -32.59
C VAL A 161 28.04 -3.99 -32.01
N SER A 162 28.10 -4.14 -30.67
CA SER A 162 29.21 -4.81 -30.00
C SER A 162 29.36 -6.29 -30.40
N THR A 163 28.24 -7.05 -30.34
CA THR A 163 28.27 -8.48 -30.71
C THR A 163 28.42 -8.69 -32.19
N GLY A 164 27.86 -7.80 -33.03
CA GLY A 164 28.04 -7.85 -34.47
C GLY A 164 29.46 -7.56 -34.89
N ILE A 165 30.14 -6.57 -34.30
CA ILE A 165 31.56 -6.29 -34.55
C ILE A 165 32.43 -7.48 -34.09
N ALA A 166 32.23 -7.97 -32.86
CA ALA A 166 33.00 -9.11 -32.34
C ALA A 166 32.85 -10.37 -33.21
N TYR A 167 31.61 -10.68 -33.63
CA TYR A 167 31.35 -11.82 -34.51
C TYR A 167 31.95 -11.64 -35.90
N THR A 168 31.77 -10.51 -36.57
CA THR A 168 32.30 -10.23 -37.91
C THR A 168 33.83 -10.24 -37.91
N PHE A 169 34.44 -9.63 -36.88
CA PHE A 169 35.88 -9.65 -36.73
C PHE A 169 36.41 -11.08 -36.53
N SER A 170 35.74 -11.89 -35.73
CA SER A 170 36.13 -13.32 -35.53
C SER A 170 35.98 -14.13 -36.81
N LEU A 171 34.93 -13.84 -37.60
CA LEU A 171 34.73 -14.49 -38.90
C LEU A 171 35.87 -14.13 -39.87
N PHE A 172 36.29 -12.87 -39.90
CA PHE A 172 37.44 -12.44 -40.70
C PHE A 172 38.72 -13.16 -40.27
N ASN A 173 38.99 -13.24 -38.98
CA ASN A 173 40.19 -13.92 -38.45
C ASN A 173 40.17 -15.43 -38.69
N LEU A 174 38.97 -16.04 -38.74
CA LEU A 174 38.83 -17.49 -39.03
C LEU A 174 39.12 -17.83 -40.50
N PHE A 175 38.61 -17.00 -41.45
CA PHE A 175 38.71 -17.31 -42.88
C PHE A 175 39.94 -16.67 -43.56
N TRP A 176 40.50 -15.58 -43.03
CA TRP A 176 41.69 -14.90 -43.55
C TRP A 176 42.79 -14.73 -42.51
N PRO A 177 43.26 -15.79 -41.84
CA PRO A 177 44.31 -15.69 -40.82
C PRO A 177 45.64 -15.16 -41.36
N GLU A 178 45.96 -15.46 -42.62
CA GLU A 178 47.20 -15.05 -43.27
C GLU A 178 47.37 -13.51 -43.33
N PHE A 179 46.26 -12.77 -43.34
CA PHE A 179 46.31 -11.32 -43.31
C PHE A 179 47.01 -10.75 -42.07
N TRP A 180 46.82 -11.41 -40.92
CA TRP A 180 47.45 -11.04 -39.66
C TRP A 180 48.82 -11.70 -39.47
N LEU A 181 48.95 -12.96 -39.85
CA LEU A 181 50.22 -13.71 -39.73
C LEU A 181 51.33 -13.07 -40.58
N SER A 182 51.02 -12.54 -41.76
CA SER A 182 51.96 -11.81 -42.59
C SER A 182 52.46 -10.50 -41.94
N ARG A 183 51.77 -10.01 -40.92
CA ARG A 183 52.11 -8.82 -40.11
C ARG A 183 52.68 -9.17 -38.75
N GLY A 184 52.95 -10.45 -38.48
CA GLY A 184 53.50 -10.93 -37.21
C GLY A 184 52.48 -10.94 -36.05
N ILE A 185 51.17 -10.83 -36.36
CA ILE A 185 50.10 -10.80 -35.39
C ILE A 185 49.36 -12.15 -35.41
N HIS A 186 49.19 -12.79 -34.23
CA HIS A 186 48.35 -13.98 -34.11
C HIS A 186 46.86 -13.60 -34.09
N PRO A 187 46.05 -14.14 -35.04
CA PRO A 187 44.64 -13.85 -35.10
C PRO A 187 43.90 -14.52 -33.96
N HIS A 188 43.23 -13.74 -33.10
CA HIS A 188 42.31 -14.23 -32.05
C HIS A 188 40.88 -14.10 -32.51
N VAL A 189 40.06 -15.13 -32.22
CA VAL A 189 38.59 -15.08 -32.41
C VAL A 189 37.90 -14.69 -31.10
N TYR A 190 36.72 -14.12 -31.18
CA TYR A 190 35.89 -13.63 -30.06
C TYR A 190 34.46 -14.13 -30.15
N PHE A 191 34.25 -15.35 -30.69
CA PHE A 191 32.93 -15.98 -30.78
C PHE A 191 32.35 -16.26 -29.39
N GLU A 192 33.20 -16.61 -28.43
CA GLU A 192 32.81 -16.80 -27.04
C GLU A 192 32.31 -15.49 -26.44
N ALA A 193 32.97 -14.37 -26.69
CA ALA A 193 32.52 -13.08 -26.20
C ALA A 193 31.13 -12.72 -26.76
N ALA A 194 30.93 -12.82 -28.09
CA ALA A 194 29.65 -12.50 -28.73
C ALA A 194 28.50 -13.36 -28.17
N SER A 195 28.69 -14.68 -28.00
CA SER A 195 27.68 -15.61 -27.52
C SER A 195 27.37 -15.43 -26.03
N VAL A 196 28.40 -15.28 -25.19
CA VAL A 196 28.27 -15.12 -23.74
C VAL A 196 27.57 -13.78 -23.39
N ILE A 197 27.89 -12.70 -24.10
CA ILE A 197 27.25 -11.39 -23.91
C ILE A 197 25.75 -11.50 -24.17
N ILE A 198 25.33 -12.10 -25.29
CA ILE A 198 23.92 -12.30 -25.61
C ILE A 198 23.24 -13.13 -24.53
N SER A 199 23.89 -14.20 -24.06
CA SER A 199 23.34 -15.09 -23.03
C SER A 199 23.15 -14.36 -21.68
N PHE A 200 24.12 -13.56 -21.22
CA PHE A 200 24.02 -12.80 -20.00
C PHE A 200 22.96 -11.69 -20.09
N ILE A 201 22.83 -11.05 -21.25
CA ILE A 201 21.79 -10.02 -21.43
C ILE A 201 20.40 -10.67 -21.48
N LEU A 202 20.23 -11.81 -22.12
CA LEU A 202 18.98 -12.58 -22.10
C LEU A 202 18.64 -13.04 -20.68
N LEU A 203 19.65 -13.50 -19.89
CA LEU A 203 19.47 -13.84 -18.49
C LEU A 203 19.05 -12.63 -17.67
N GLY A 204 19.70 -11.48 -17.85
CA GLY A 204 19.33 -10.23 -17.20
C GLY A 204 17.87 -9.85 -17.51
N ARG A 205 17.44 -9.92 -18.76
CA ARG A 205 16.04 -9.68 -19.17
C ARG A 205 15.05 -10.70 -18.60
N LEU A 206 15.45 -11.97 -18.48
CA LEU A 206 14.60 -12.99 -17.85
C LEU A 206 14.37 -12.68 -16.37
N LEU A 207 15.42 -12.29 -15.65
CA LEU A 207 15.33 -11.90 -14.24
C LEU A 207 14.51 -10.61 -14.06
N GLU A 208 14.66 -9.67 -14.99
CA GLU A 208 13.85 -8.45 -15.06
C GLU A 208 12.35 -8.76 -15.24
N GLU A 209 12.00 -9.60 -16.22
CA GLU A 209 10.62 -9.97 -16.50
C GLU A 209 9.98 -10.74 -15.33
N LYS A 210 10.74 -11.61 -14.67
CA LYS A 210 10.33 -12.29 -13.43
C LYS A 210 10.06 -11.30 -12.30
N ALA A 211 10.89 -10.28 -12.18
CA ALA A 211 10.73 -9.24 -11.16
C ALA A 211 9.47 -8.40 -11.38
N LYS A 212 9.18 -8.01 -12.63
CA LYS A 212 7.94 -7.30 -12.99
C LYS A 212 6.69 -8.10 -12.59
N GLY A 213 6.69 -9.41 -12.82
CA GLY A 213 5.59 -10.28 -12.37
C GLY A 213 5.38 -10.27 -10.85
N ASN A 214 6.47 -10.30 -10.08
CA ASN A 214 6.41 -10.29 -8.61
C ASN A 214 5.98 -8.93 -8.02
N THR A 215 6.19 -7.83 -8.73
CA THR A 215 5.77 -6.49 -8.25
C THR A 215 4.27 -6.25 -8.40
N SER A 216 3.60 -6.95 -9.32
CA SER A 216 2.13 -6.92 -9.50
C SER A 216 1.37 -7.85 -8.54
N GLU A 217 2.08 -8.58 -7.67
CA GLU A 217 1.46 -9.56 -6.75
C GLU A 217 0.47 -8.93 -5.75
N ALA A 218 0.73 -7.70 -5.30
CA ALA A 218 -0.16 -6.99 -4.40
C ALA A 218 -1.56 -6.74 -5.03
N ILE A 219 -1.60 -6.30 -6.29
CA ILE A 219 -2.86 -6.13 -7.02
C ILE A 219 -3.56 -7.48 -7.21
N LYS A 220 -2.81 -8.53 -7.61
CA LYS A 220 -3.37 -9.87 -7.77
C LYS A 220 -3.96 -10.42 -6.47
N LYS A 221 -3.36 -10.13 -5.32
CA LYS A 221 -3.92 -10.47 -4.01
C LYS A 221 -5.22 -9.74 -3.74
N LEU A 222 -5.29 -8.43 -4.02
CA LEU A 222 -6.52 -7.65 -3.87
C LEU A 222 -7.63 -8.15 -4.80
N MET A 223 -7.32 -8.41 -6.07
CA MET A 223 -8.29 -8.98 -7.03
C MET A 223 -8.78 -10.37 -6.62
N GLY A 224 -7.91 -11.20 -6.03
CA GLY A 224 -8.24 -12.52 -5.50
C GLY A 224 -9.11 -12.50 -4.23
N LEU A 225 -9.45 -11.33 -3.69
CA LEU A 225 -10.37 -11.20 -2.55
C LEU A 225 -11.84 -11.32 -2.97
N GLN A 226 -12.18 -11.00 -4.21
CA GLN A 226 -13.54 -11.13 -4.70
C GLN A 226 -13.85 -12.59 -5.05
N PRO A 227 -14.95 -13.19 -4.51
CA PRO A 227 -15.37 -14.53 -4.85
C PRO A 227 -15.94 -14.56 -6.29
N ALA A 228 -15.84 -15.72 -6.96
CA ALA A 228 -16.40 -15.88 -8.30
C ALA A 228 -17.92 -15.98 -8.31
N THR A 229 -18.52 -16.56 -7.26
CA THR A 229 -19.96 -16.80 -7.13
C THR A 229 -20.48 -16.29 -5.80
N VAL A 230 -21.78 -16.02 -5.74
CA VAL A 230 -22.49 -15.53 -4.55
C VAL A 230 -23.84 -16.21 -4.41
N THR A 231 -24.33 -16.30 -3.18
CA THR A 231 -25.66 -16.82 -2.89
C THR A 231 -26.65 -15.67 -2.73
N ILE A 232 -27.63 -15.58 -3.62
CA ILE A 232 -28.74 -14.62 -3.51
C ILE A 232 -29.98 -15.30 -2.91
N LEU A 233 -30.81 -14.51 -2.23
CA LEU A 233 -32.14 -14.91 -1.80
C LEU A 233 -33.14 -14.40 -2.84
N THR A 234 -33.81 -15.33 -3.55
CA THR A 234 -34.84 -14.95 -4.53
C THR A 234 -36.07 -14.41 -3.85
N PRO A 235 -36.98 -13.68 -4.56
CA PRO A 235 -38.25 -13.22 -3.98
C PRO A 235 -39.12 -14.36 -3.44
N GLU A 236 -38.93 -15.59 -3.99
CA GLU A 236 -39.65 -16.80 -3.55
C GLU A 236 -39.00 -17.45 -2.31
N GLY A 237 -37.97 -16.85 -1.72
CA GLY A 237 -37.28 -17.34 -0.53
C GLY A 237 -36.28 -18.48 -0.79
N GLN A 238 -35.93 -18.76 -2.06
CA GLN A 238 -34.95 -19.79 -2.40
C GLN A 238 -33.52 -19.22 -2.48
N LEU A 239 -32.57 -20.01 -2.01
CA LEU A 239 -31.16 -19.72 -2.16
C LEU A 239 -30.68 -20.15 -3.54
N LYS A 240 -30.13 -19.21 -4.32
CA LYS A 240 -29.58 -19.45 -5.66
C LYS A 240 -28.16 -18.93 -5.73
N GLU A 241 -27.25 -19.76 -6.24
CA GLU A 241 -25.88 -19.33 -6.51
C GLU A 241 -25.78 -18.74 -7.92
N ILE A 242 -25.21 -17.53 -8.03
CA ILE A 242 -24.99 -16.83 -9.30
C ILE A 242 -23.56 -16.30 -9.38
N PRO A 243 -23.00 -16.06 -10.58
CA PRO A 243 -21.76 -15.33 -10.76
C PRO A 243 -21.87 -13.91 -10.17
N VAL A 244 -20.81 -13.42 -9.53
CA VAL A 244 -20.79 -12.08 -8.91
C VAL A 244 -21.07 -10.94 -9.90
N GLU A 245 -20.71 -11.15 -11.17
CA GLU A 245 -20.94 -10.19 -12.26
C GLU A 245 -22.43 -9.98 -12.59
N GLN A 246 -23.29 -10.89 -12.17
CA GLN A 246 -24.74 -10.84 -12.40
C GLN A 246 -25.51 -10.23 -11.22
N VAL A 247 -24.82 -9.88 -10.14
CA VAL A 247 -25.45 -9.23 -8.97
C VAL A 247 -25.89 -7.83 -9.33
N GLN A 248 -27.14 -7.51 -8.98
CA GLN A 248 -27.72 -6.18 -9.18
C GLN A 248 -27.89 -5.44 -7.85
N GLN A 249 -27.85 -4.12 -7.90
CA GLN A 249 -28.14 -3.28 -6.74
C GLN A 249 -29.56 -3.56 -6.21
N GLY A 250 -29.69 -3.60 -4.88
CA GLY A 250 -30.95 -3.89 -4.19
C GLY A 250 -31.24 -5.39 -3.99
N GLN A 251 -30.45 -6.30 -4.57
CA GLN A 251 -30.60 -7.73 -4.34
C GLN A 251 -30.19 -8.11 -2.92
N ARG A 252 -30.87 -9.10 -2.33
CA ARG A 252 -30.56 -9.64 -1.01
C ARG A 252 -29.60 -10.84 -1.16
N LEU A 253 -28.44 -10.73 -0.51
CA LEU A 253 -27.40 -11.75 -0.51
C LEU A 253 -27.28 -12.39 0.88
N VAL A 254 -26.89 -13.67 0.90
CA VAL A 254 -26.65 -14.43 2.15
C VAL A 254 -25.18 -14.81 2.23
N VAL A 255 -24.56 -14.52 3.38
CA VAL A 255 -23.16 -14.83 3.66
C VAL A 255 -23.08 -15.86 4.79
N LYS A 256 -22.43 -16.98 4.48
CA LYS A 256 -22.18 -18.06 5.43
C LYS A 256 -20.86 -17.85 6.18
N PRO A 257 -20.65 -18.48 7.34
CA PRO A 257 -19.37 -18.47 8.05
C PRO A 257 -18.21 -18.91 7.13
N GLY A 258 -17.08 -18.20 7.19
CA GLY A 258 -15.90 -18.45 6.36
C GLY A 258 -16.01 -17.97 4.92
N SER A 259 -17.18 -17.48 4.48
CA SER A 259 -17.37 -16.96 3.12
C SER A 259 -16.88 -15.52 2.98
N ARG A 260 -16.41 -15.18 1.78
CA ARG A 260 -16.08 -13.79 1.43
C ARG A 260 -17.32 -13.04 0.99
N ILE A 261 -17.40 -11.76 1.38
CA ILE A 261 -18.43 -10.84 0.95
C ILE A 261 -18.10 -10.38 -0.47
N ALA A 262 -19.08 -10.45 -1.37
CA ALA A 262 -18.84 -10.29 -2.81
C ALA A 262 -18.97 -8.84 -3.30
N VAL A 263 -19.90 -8.08 -2.71
CA VAL A 263 -20.26 -6.71 -3.07
C VAL A 263 -20.48 -5.88 -1.81
N ASP A 264 -20.46 -4.56 -1.93
CA ASP A 264 -20.74 -3.68 -0.78
C ASP A 264 -22.24 -3.63 -0.51
N GLY A 265 -22.62 -3.54 0.76
CA GLY A 265 -24.03 -3.49 1.14
C GLY A 265 -24.26 -3.17 2.59
N THR A 266 -25.55 -3.24 2.98
CA THR A 266 -26.02 -2.99 4.33
C THR A 266 -26.67 -4.25 4.90
N VAL A 267 -26.26 -4.67 6.09
CA VAL A 267 -26.83 -5.85 6.78
C VAL A 267 -28.32 -5.64 7.00
N TYR A 268 -29.11 -6.60 6.54
CA TYR A 268 -30.57 -6.59 6.67
C TYR A 268 -31.04 -7.43 7.86
N GLU A 269 -30.47 -8.64 8.05
CA GLU A 269 -30.87 -9.57 9.08
C GLU A 269 -29.70 -10.46 9.50
N GLY A 270 -29.65 -10.80 10.79
CA GLY A 270 -28.55 -11.59 11.37
C GLY A 270 -27.44 -10.71 11.93
N SER A 271 -26.46 -11.35 12.56
CA SER A 271 -25.27 -10.66 13.08
C SER A 271 -24.05 -11.58 12.95
N SER A 272 -22.88 -10.98 12.79
CA SER A 272 -21.62 -11.70 12.69
C SER A 272 -20.41 -10.81 12.96
N TYR A 273 -19.25 -11.44 13.13
CA TYR A 273 -17.94 -10.78 13.11
C TYR A 273 -17.32 -10.91 11.74
N VAL A 274 -16.93 -9.80 11.14
CA VAL A 274 -16.34 -9.73 9.81
C VAL A 274 -14.89 -9.24 9.91
N ASP A 275 -13.98 -10.02 9.33
CA ASP A 275 -12.58 -9.62 9.20
C ASP A 275 -12.44 -8.66 8.01
N GLU A 276 -12.18 -7.40 8.33
CA GLU A 276 -11.96 -6.31 7.39
C GLU A 276 -10.47 -5.97 7.23
N SER A 277 -9.56 -6.75 7.84
CA SER A 277 -8.12 -6.45 7.91
C SER A 277 -7.46 -6.26 6.56
N MET A 278 -7.95 -6.95 5.53
CA MET A 278 -7.43 -6.82 4.16
C MET A 278 -7.74 -5.46 3.52
N LEU A 279 -8.74 -4.74 4.00
CA LEU A 279 -9.09 -3.39 3.56
C LEU A 279 -8.55 -2.35 4.55
N THR A 280 -8.91 -2.48 5.82
CA THR A 280 -8.60 -1.47 6.85
C THR A 280 -7.19 -1.60 7.41
N GLY A 281 -6.59 -2.79 7.33
CA GLY A 281 -5.33 -3.13 8.00
C GLY A 281 -5.45 -3.31 9.52
N GLU A 282 -6.67 -3.32 10.06
CA GLU A 282 -6.96 -3.56 11.48
C GLU A 282 -7.13 -5.06 11.74
N PRO A 283 -6.40 -5.67 12.70
CA PRO A 283 -6.40 -7.11 12.87
C PRO A 283 -7.65 -7.66 13.60
N LEU A 284 -8.43 -6.79 14.26
CA LEU A 284 -9.60 -7.20 15.02
C LEU A 284 -10.84 -7.26 14.13
N PRO A 285 -11.59 -8.38 14.12
CA PRO A 285 -12.86 -8.47 13.40
C PRO A 285 -13.89 -7.49 13.96
N THR A 286 -14.65 -6.86 13.05
CA THR A 286 -15.69 -5.90 13.39
C THR A 286 -17.05 -6.58 13.50
N GLU A 287 -17.81 -6.30 14.55
CA GLU A 287 -19.18 -6.78 14.69
C GLU A 287 -20.10 -6.09 13.66
N LYS A 288 -20.92 -6.89 12.98
CA LYS A 288 -21.91 -6.44 12.01
C LYS A 288 -23.31 -6.87 12.46
N THR A 289 -24.11 -5.87 12.75
CA THR A 289 -25.54 -5.98 13.14
C THR A 289 -26.42 -5.39 12.05
N PRO A 290 -27.74 -5.60 12.07
CA PRO A 290 -28.67 -4.96 11.12
C PRO A 290 -28.45 -3.44 11.03
N GLY A 291 -28.33 -2.93 9.79
CA GLY A 291 -27.96 -1.54 9.49
C GLY A 291 -26.47 -1.28 9.35
N ALA A 292 -25.58 -2.22 9.74
CA ALA A 292 -24.15 -2.06 9.58
C ALA A 292 -23.73 -2.25 8.11
N LYS A 293 -22.73 -1.48 7.68
CA LYS A 293 -22.15 -1.61 6.33
C LYS A 293 -21.15 -2.78 6.24
N VAL A 294 -21.19 -3.49 5.12
CA VAL A 294 -20.25 -4.58 4.76
C VAL A 294 -19.61 -4.28 3.42
N TYR A 295 -18.37 -4.74 3.22
CA TYR A 295 -17.55 -4.39 2.07
C TYR A 295 -17.08 -5.64 1.30
N ALA A 296 -17.00 -5.53 -0.02
CA ALA A 296 -16.49 -6.57 -0.88
C ALA A 296 -15.06 -6.99 -0.50
N GLY A 297 -14.77 -8.28 -0.53
CA GLY A 297 -13.44 -8.84 -0.23
C GLY A 297 -13.18 -9.16 1.22
N THR A 298 -14.03 -8.70 2.17
CA THR A 298 -13.96 -9.03 3.60
C THR A 298 -14.46 -10.44 3.88
N ILE A 299 -14.09 -11.02 5.03
CA ILE A 299 -14.36 -12.42 5.37
C ILE A 299 -15.29 -12.49 6.57
N ASN A 300 -16.44 -13.14 6.39
CA ASN A 300 -17.34 -13.46 7.47
C ASN A 300 -16.76 -14.57 8.34
N GLN A 301 -16.59 -14.33 9.65
CA GLN A 301 -15.96 -15.31 10.55
C GLN A 301 -16.97 -16.24 11.23
N LYS A 302 -17.95 -15.68 11.96
CA LYS A 302 -18.90 -16.46 12.77
C LYS A 302 -20.31 -15.98 12.46
N GLY A 303 -21.27 -16.89 12.53
CA GLY A 303 -22.66 -16.55 12.20
C GLY A 303 -22.95 -16.46 10.71
N SER A 304 -24.24 -16.36 10.37
CA SER A 304 -24.73 -16.10 9.01
C SER A 304 -25.58 -14.85 9.07
N PHE A 305 -25.46 -14.03 8.05
CA PHE A 305 -26.29 -12.84 7.90
C PHE A 305 -26.69 -12.62 6.44
N SER A 306 -27.75 -11.86 6.24
CA SER A 306 -28.16 -11.39 4.92
C SER A 306 -27.99 -9.88 4.83
N PHE A 307 -27.62 -9.41 3.65
CA PHE A 307 -27.43 -7.99 3.39
C PHE A 307 -28.02 -7.58 2.03
N ILE A 308 -28.31 -6.32 1.87
CA ILE A 308 -28.79 -5.75 0.61
C ILE A 308 -27.59 -5.13 -0.11
N ALA A 309 -27.43 -5.45 -1.39
CA ALA A 309 -26.36 -4.89 -2.21
C ALA A 309 -26.58 -3.39 -2.47
N ASP A 310 -25.66 -2.56 -2.01
CA ASP A 310 -25.67 -1.10 -2.22
C ASP A 310 -24.86 -0.70 -3.44
N LYS A 311 -23.62 -1.23 -3.56
CA LYS A 311 -22.69 -0.96 -4.68
C LYS A 311 -22.21 -2.30 -5.26
N VAL A 312 -22.20 -2.39 -6.59
CA VAL A 312 -21.85 -3.63 -7.31
C VAL A 312 -20.78 -3.38 -8.37
N GLY A 313 -20.04 -4.42 -8.75
CA GLY A 313 -19.05 -4.36 -9.82
C GLY A 313 -17.95 -3.30 -9.61
N SER A 314 -17.84 -2.37 -10.54
CA SER A 314 -16.82 -1.30 -10.51
C SER A 314 -17.05 -0.20 -9.46
N GLU A 315 -18.21 -0.18 -8.82
CA GLU A 315 -18.58 0.83 -7.82
C GLU A 315 -18.23 0.41 -6.40
N THR A 316 -17.84 -0.85 -6.18
CA THR A 316 -17.43 -1.34 -4.85
C THR A 316 -16.16 -0.65 -4.38
N VAL A 317 -16.01 -0.50 -3.05
CA VAL A 317 -14.80 0.06 -2.41
C VAL A 317 -13.56 -0.72 -2.82
N LEU A 318 -13.63 -2.06 -2.87
CA LEU A 318 -12.52 -2.90 -3.32
C LEU A 318 -12.13 -2.60 -4.78
N ALA A 319 -13.11 -2.45 -5.70
CA ALA A 319 -12.82 -2.12 -7.09
C ALA A 319 -12.20 -0.73 -7.23
N HIS A 320 -12.63 0.24 -6.40
CA HIS A 320 -12.04 1.57 -6.33
C HIS A 320 -10.59 1.53 -5.84
N ILE A 321 -10.31 0.77 -4.78
CA ILE A 321 -8.94 0.54 -4.25
C ILE A 321 -8.04 -0.07 -5.34
N ILE A 322 -8.50 -1.12 -6.01
CA ILE A 322 -7.75 -1.78 -7.09
C ILE A 322 -7.40 -0.76 -8.19
N ARG A 323 -8.38 0.04 -8.62
CA ARG A 323 -8.17 1.09 -9.63
C ARG A 323 -7.15 2.13 -9.19
N MET A 324 -7.27 2.66 -7.96
CA MET A 324 -6.30 3.62 -7.42
C MET A 324 -4.87 3.06 -7.41
N VAL A 325 -4.69 1.80 -7.00
CA VAL A 325 -3.38 1.14 -6.98
C VAL A 325 -2.83 0.94 -8.40
N GLN A 326 -3.68 0.58 -9.36
CA GLN A 326 -3.30 0.44 -10.78
C GLN A 326 -2.87 1.78 -11.37
N ASP A 327 -3.63 2.85 -11.16
CA ASP A 327 -3.35 4.19 -11.64
C ASP A 327 -2.05 4.74 -11.02
N ALA A 328 -1.88 4.54 -9.72
CA ALA A 328 -0.66 4.92 -9.00
C ALA A 328 0.58 4.18 -9.54
N GLN A 329 0.48 2.89 -9.79
CA GLN A 329 1.58 2.10 -10.38
C GLN A 329 1.85 2.50 -11.83
N GLY A 330 0.86 3.01 -12.54
CA GLY A 330 0.98 3.57 -13.89
C GLY A 330 1.68 4.93 -13.94
N SER A 331 1.69 5.68 -12.84
CA SER A 331 2.25 7.03 -12.77
C SER A 331 3.78 7.05 -12.77
N LYS A 332 4.39 8.17 -13.21
CA LYS A 332 5.84 8.39 -13.19
C LYS A 332 6.22 9.39 -12.11
N ALA A 333 7.22 9.04 -11.30
CA ALA A 333 7.81 9.99 -10.37
C ALA A 333 8.68 11.05 -11.10
N PRO A 334 8.81 12.27 -10.55
CA PRO A 334 9.70 13.29 -11.09
C PRO A 334 11.16 12.81 -11.27
N VAL A 335 11.66 11.99 -10.34
CA VAL A 335 13.00 11.39 -10.44
C VAL A 335 13.14 10.47 -11.65
N GLN A 336 12.08 9.78 -12.05
CA GLN A 336 12.10 8.91 -13.24
C GLN A 336 12.21 9.72 -14.54
N GLN A 337 11.54 10.87 -14.64
CA GLN A 337 11.65 11.76 -15.79
C GLN A 337 13.09 12.28 -15.95
N LEU A 338 13.77 12.59 -14.83
CA LEU A 338 15.18 12.97 -14.82
C LEU A 338 16.07 11.84 -15.35
N VAL A 339 15.86 10.63 -14.86
CA VAL A 339 16.59 9.41 -15.28
C VAL A 339 16.41 9.14 -16.77
N ASP A 340 15.19 9.25 -17.30
CA ASP A 340 14.89 9.07 -18.74
C ASP A 340 15.64 10.12 -19.60
N ARG A 341 15.75 11.36 -19.14
CA ARG A 341 16.51 12.43 -19.82
C ARG A 341 18.01 12.14 -19.82
N ILE A 342 18.56 11.68 -18.69
CA ILE A 342 19.98 11.29 -18.59
C ILE A 342 20.25 10.13 -19.56
N ALA A 343 19.41 9.11 -19.59
CA ALA A 343 19.57 7.94 -20.44
C ALA A 343 19.61 8.30 -21.95
N ALA A 344 18.82 9.28 -22.36
CA ALA A 344 18.78 9.75 -23.75
C ALA A 344 20.12 10.38 -24.23
N ILE A 345 20.86 11.01 -23.32
CA ILE A 345 22.17 11.61 -23.61
C ILE A 345 23.29 10.57 -23.47
N PHE A 346 23.12 9.63 -22.56
CA PHE A 346 24.16 8.68 -22.17
C PHE A 346 24.59 7.77 -23.34
N VAL A 347 23.65 7.19 -24.08
CA VAL A 347 23.98 6.23 -25.18
C VAL A 347 24.82 6.87 -26.29
N PRO A 348 24.49 8.04 -26.85
CA PRO A 348 25.35 8.72 -27.81
C PRO A 348 26.74 9.05 -27.25
N THR A 349 26.81 9.49 -26.00
CA THR A 349 28.09 9.78 -25.32
C THR A 349 28.99 8.55 -25.25
N ILE A 350 28.44 7.40 -24.91
CA ILE A 350 29.18 6.15 -24.83
C ILE A 350 29.70 5.69 -26.19
N LEU A 351 28.90 5.84 -27.24
CA LEU A 351 29.37 5.53 -28.60
C LEU A 351 30.57 6.41 -29.00
N SER A 352 30.53 7.69 -28.62
CA SER A 352 31.65 8.60 -28.83
C SER A 352 32.90 8.20 -28.05
N ILE A 353 32.72 7.77 -26.77
CA ILE A 353 33.81 7.28 -25.91
C ILE A 353 34.42 5.99 -26.51
N ALA A 354 33.58 5.07 -26.99
CA ALA A 354 34.06 3.82 -27.61
C ALA A 354 34.90 4.09 -28.87
N VAL A 355 34.43 5.01 -29.74
CA VAL A 355 35.19 5.42 -30.94
C VAL A 355 36.50 6.12 -30.53
N LEU A 356 36.44 7.03 -29.55
CA LEU A 356 37.65 7.73 -29.06
C LEU A 356 38.65 6.73 -28.47
N SER A 357 38.19 5.77 -27.65
CA SER A 357 39.00 4.71 -27.09
C SER A 357 39.68 3.90 -28.19
N PHE A 358 38.94 3.51 -29.24
CA PHE A 358 39.49 2.80 -30.40
C PHE A 358 40.61 3.59 -31.09
N LEU A 359 40.40 4.87 -31.35
CA LEU A 359 41.39 5.74 -32.01
C LEU A 359 42.63 5.97 -31.14
N VAL A 360 42.46 6.13 -29.83
CA VAL A 360 43.57 6.30 -28.88
C VAL A 360 44.46 5.05 -28.86
N TRP A 361 43.87 3.87 -28.85
CA TRP A 361 44.61 2.61 -28.90
C TRP A 361 45.43 2.42 -30.17
N ILE A 362 44.85 2.76 -31.34
CA ILE A 362 45.56 2.71 -32.63
C ILE A 362 46.80 3.66 -32.59
N TRP A 363 46.66 4.80 -31.89
CA TRP A 363 47.74 5.78 -31.81
C TRP A 363 48.85 5.41 -30.80
N LEU A 364 48.46 4.80 -29.67
CA LEU A 364 49.39 4.47 -28.58
C LEU A 364 50.10 3.13 -28.74
N ASP A 365 49.49 2.12 -29.33
CA ASP A 365 50.07 0.77 -29.50
C ASP A 365 50.28 0.46 -30.97
N ASN A 366 51.51 0.67 -31.42
CA ASN A 366 51.90 0.45 -32.82
C ASN A 366 51.81 -1.01 -33.28
N ALA A 367 51.91 -1.98 -32.35
CA ALA A 367 51.95 -3.42 -32.66
C ALA A 367 50.54 -4.04 -32.69
N ASN A 368 49.76 -3.84 -31.64
CA ASN A 368 48.45 -4.46 -31.43
C ASN A 368 47.28 -3.44 -31.29
N GLY A 369 47.52 -2.16 -31.58
CA GLY A 369 46.57 -1.09 -31.32
C GLY A 369 45.19 -1.26 -31.94
N PHE A 370 45.13 -1.88 -33.12
CA PHE A 370 43.85 -2.21 -33.75
C PHE A 370 43.05 -3.24 -32.93
N THR A 371 43.68 -4.32 -32.50
CA THR A 371 43.06 -5.42 -31.75
C THR A 371 42.65 -4.94 -30.35
N HIS A 372 43.58 -4.29 -29.63
CA HIS A 372 43.28 -3.73 -28.30
C HIS A 372 42.25 -2.64 -28.36
N GLY A 373 42.27 -1.75 -29.34
CA GLY A 373 41.29 -0.71 -29.55
C GLY A 373 39.91 -1.27 -29.85
N LEU A 374 39.82 -2.27 -30.73
CA LEU A 374 38.56 -2.93 -31.03
C LEU A 374 37.97 -3.62 -29.80
N LEU A 375 38.79 -4.33 -29.03
CA LEU A 375 38.39 -5.00 -27.80
C LEU A 375 37.91 -3.95 -26.75
N ALA A 376 38.66 -2.87 -26.59
CA ALA A 376 38.28 -1.78 -25.68
C ALA A 376 36.97 -1.14 -26.10
N ALA A 377 36.77 -0.79 -27.38
CA ALA A 377 35.57 -0.20 -27.89
C ALA A 377 34.33 -1.10 -27.70
N VAL A 378 34.47 -2.41 -28.01
CA VAL A 378 33.43 -3.42 -27.78
C VAL A 378 33.14 -3.54 -26.30
N THR A 379 34.14 -3.61 -25.43
CA THR A 379 33.96 -3.75 -23.98
C THR A 379 33.29 -2.49 -23.38
N VAL A 380 33.71 -1.30 -23.81
CA VAL A 380 33.06 -0.03 -23.39
C VAL A 380 31.59 0.00 -23.77
N THR A 381 31.21 -0.42 -25.00
CA THR A 381 29.82 -0.45 -25.41
C THR A 381 28.97 -1.46 -24.63
N ILE A 382 29.56 -2.56 -24.18
CA ILE A 382 28.89 -3.57 -23.38
C ILE A 382 28.69 -3.10 -21.93
N ILE A 383 29.79 -2.69 -21.26
CA ILE A 383 29.75 -2.31 -19.84
C ILE A 383 28.90 -1.06 -19.59
N ALA A 384 28.77 -0.23 -20.60
CA ALA A 384 27.98 1.00 -20.52
C ALA A 384 26.47 0.81 -20.72
N CYS A 385 26.00 -0.43 -20.90
CA CYS A 385 24.56 -0.69 -20.99
C CYS A 385 23.82 -0.27 -19.70
N PRO A 386 22.94 0.75 -19.69
CA PRO A 386 22.23 1.15 -18.49
C PRO A 386 21.01 0.23 -18.24
N CYS A 387 21.22 -1.10 -18.27
CA CYS A 387 20.14 -2.10 -18.24
C CYS A 387 19.26 -1.98 -17.01
N ALA A 388 19.87 -1.78 -15.83
CA ALA A 388 19.15 -1.66 -14.56
C ALA A 388 18.47 -0.29 -14.35
N LEU A 389 18.89 0.75 -15.06
CA LEU A 389 18.44 2.12 -14.85
C LEU A 389 16.95 2.28 -15.12
N GLY A 390 16.43 1.64 -16.17
CA GLY A 390 15.01 1.66 -16.52
C GLY A 390 14.07 1.01 -15.49
N LEU A 391 14.63 0.18 -14.59
CA LEU A 391 13.89 -0.50 -13.52
C LEU A 391 14.10 0.12 -12.15
N ALA A 392 15.17 0.87 -11.94
CA ALA A 392 15.61 1.36 -10.63
C ALA A 392 14.52 2.11 -9.87
N THR A 393 13.77 2.97 -10.54
CA THR A 393 12.68 3.76 -9.97
C THR A 393 11.34 3.02 -10.00
N PRO A 394 10.87 2.48 -11.15
CA PRO A 394 9.53 1.90 -11.20
C PRO A 394 9.34 0.69 -10.29
N THR A 395 10.33 -0.20 -10.18
CA THR A 395 10.20 -1.39 -9.31
C THR A 395 10.08 -1.01 -7.84
N ALA A 396 10.82 -0.02 -7.37
CA ALA A 396 10.73 0.45 -5.98
C ALA A 396 9.36 1.11 -5.72
N ILE A 397 8.86 1.92 -6.66
CA ILE A 397 7.54 2.56 -6.56
C ILE A 397 6.43 1.51 -6.53
N MET A 398 6.45 0.54 -7.45
CA MET A 398 5.43 -0.52 -7.50
C MET A 398 5.39 -1.33 -6.19
N VAL A 399 6.56 -1.68 -5.65
CA VAL A 399 6.65 -2.38 -4.35
C VAL A 399 6.18 -1.48 -3.22
N GLY A 400 6.54 -0.18 -3.22
CA GLY A 400 6.12 0.78 -2.21
C GLY A 400 4.61 1.00 -2.20
N ILE A 401 4.00 1.27 -3.35
CA ILE A 401 2.55 1.44 -3.50
C ILE A 401 1.80 0.16 -3.10
N GLY A 402 2.28 -1.00 -3.57
CA GLY A 402 1.68 -2.29 -3.20
C GLY A 402 1.75 -2.56 -1.70
N LYS A 403 2.89 -2.24 -1.06
CA LYS A 403 3.06 -2.34 0.40
C LYS A 403 2.18 -1.36 1.16
N GLY A 404 1.98 -0.16 0.63
CA GLY A 404 1.01 0.81 1.15
C GLY A 404 -0.40 0.25 1.16
N ALA A 405 -0.87 -0.25 0.02
CA ALA A 405 -2.20 -0.82 -0.13
C ALA A 405 -2.44 -2.02 0.80
N GLU A 406 -1.44 -2.92 0.96
CA GLU A 406 -1.51 -4.03 1.93
C GLU A 406 -1.65 -3.56 3.39
N ASN A 407 -1.33 -2.31 3.71
CA ASN A 407 -1.43 -1.72 5.05
C ASN A 407 -2.55 -0.66 5.16
N GLY A 408 -3.47 -0.62 4.20
CA GLY A 408 -4.58 0.34 4.20
C GLY A 408 -4.16 1.77 3.88
N ILE A 409 -3.00 1.98 3.25
CA ILE A 409 -2.47 3.27 2.81
C ILE A 409 -2.55 3.31 1.28
N LEU A 410 -3.54 4.02 0.75
CA LEU A 410 -3.72 4.19 -0.69
C LEU A 410 -2.98 5.45 -1.15
N ILE A 411 -2.19 5.29 -2.19
CA ILE A 411 -1.33 6.34 -2.74
C ILE A 411 -1.81 6.60 -4.17
N LYS A 412 -2.15 7.83 -4.50
CA LYS A 412 -2.73 8.19 -5.79
C LYS A 412 -1.74 8.17 -6.94
N ASP A 413 -0.49 8.55 -6.68
CA ASP A 413 0.57 8.62 -7.69
C ASP A 413 1.97 8.56 -7.07
N ALA A 414 2.96 8.36 -7.93
CA ALA A 414 4.37 8.26 -7.54
C ALA A 414 4.96 9.60 -7.05
N GLU A 415 4.41 10.73 -7.47
CA GLU A 415 4.80 12.06 -7.02
C GLU A 415 4.42 12.27 -5.56
N SER A 416 3.23 11.81 -5.17
CA SER A 416 2.75 11.83 -3.78
C SER A 416 3.70 11.08 -2.83
N LEU A 417 4.24 9.93 -3.26
CA LEU A 417 5.28 9.20 -2.54
C LEU A 417 6.56 10.02 -2.36
N GLU A 418 7.01 10.72 -3.40
CA GLU A 418 8.20 11.56 -3.32
C GLU A 418 7.98 12.78 -2.45
N THR A 419 6.79 13.40 -2.53
CA THR A 419 6.40 14.57 -1.75
C THR A 419 6.25 14.23 -0.27
N ALA A 420 5.62 13.11 0.09
CA ALA A 420 5.43 12.68 1.47
C ALA A 420 6.76 12.55 2.25
N ARG A 421 7.85 12.15 1.57
CA ARG A 421 9.17 12.14 2.19
C ARG A 421 9.68 13.52 2.55
N LYS A 422 9.29 14.56 1.80
CA LYS A 422 9.80 15.94 1.95
C LYS A 422 8.97 16.74 2.96
N VAL A 423 7.83 16.24 3.40
CA VAL A 423 6.94 16.91 4.36
C VAL A 423 7.72 17.27 5.63
N ASN A 424 7.66 18.54 6.02
CA ASN A 424 8.25 19.08 7.23
C ASN A 424 7.24 19.84 8.11
N ALA A 425 6.00 20.03 7.62
CA ALA A 425 4.89 20.56 8.38
C ALA A 425 3.62 19.74 8.07
N ILE A 426 2.84 19.43 9.10
CA ILE A 426 1.56 18.75 8.97
C ILE A 426 0.47 19.53 9.67
N VAL A 427 -0.61 19.77 8.96
CA VAL A 427 -1.81 20.43 9.44
C VAL A 427 -2.88 19.37 9.62
N LEU A 428 -3.39 19.27 10.84
CA LEU A 428 -4.40 18.30 11.25
C LEU A 428 -5.71 19.05 11.50
N ASP A 429 -6.79 18.61 10.86
CA ASP A 429 -8.12 19.03 11.27
C ASP A 429 -8.47 18.44 12.63
N LYS A 430 -9.34 19.08 13.39
CA LYS A 430 -9.81 18.54 14.66
C LYS A 430 -10.83 17.42 14.45
N THR A 431 -11.98 17.78 13.83
CA THR A 431 -13.19 16.94 13.83
C THR A 431 -13.04 15.75 12.87
N GLY A 432 -13.29 14.53 13.35
CA GLY A 432 -13.13 13.31 12.53
C GLY A 432 -11.67 12.91 12.23
N THR A 433 -10.71 13.82 12.49
CA THR A 433 -9.28 13.55 12.32
C THR A 433 -8.63 13.28 13.67
N LEU A 434 -8.39 14.28 14.51
CA LEU A 434 -7.86 14.09 15.87
C LEU A 434 -8.89 13.49 16.81
N THR A 435 -10.19 13.74 16.55
CA THR A 435 -11.33 13.24 17.31
C THR A 435 -12.10 12.20 16.51
N GLU A 436 -13.04 11.48 17.17
CA GLU A 436 -13.86 10.44 16.56
C GLU A 436 -14.85 10.99 15.52
N GLY A 437 -15.16 12.29 15.59
CA GLY A 437 -16.10 12.98 14.70
C GLY A 437 -17.56 12.69 15.04
N HIS A 438 -17.81 12.01 16.15
CA HIS A 438 -19.14 11.71 16.64
C HIS A 438 -19.31 12.27 18.05
N PRO A 439 -20.14 13.32 18.24
CA PRO A 439 -20.46 13.81 19.56
C PRO A 439 -21.06 12.69 20.42
N THR A 440 -20.58 12.53 21.66
CA THR A 440 -21.11 11.57 22.61
C THR A 440 -21.42 12.26 23.92
N VAL A 441 -22.48 11.80 24.59
CA VAL A 441 -22.82 12.29 25.93
C VAL A 441 -21.77 11.78 26.91
N THR A 442 -21.15 12.71 27.64
CA THR A 442 -20.10 12.41 28.63
C THR A 442 -20.58 12.55 30.06
N ASP A 443 -21.48 13.50 30.33
CA ASP A 443 -22.02 13.73 31.65
C ASP A 443 -23.51 14.14 31.54
N ILE A 444 -24.29 13.71 32.51
CA ILE A 444 -25.71 14.06 32.65
C ILE A 444 -25.95 14.42 34.12
N SER A 445 -26.57 15.57 34.38
CA SER A 445 -26.94 15.93 35.75
C SER A 445 -28.00 14.97 36.33
N ASP A 446 -27.90 14.66 37.63
CA ASP A 446 -28.73 13.65 38.33
C ASP A 446 -30.23 13.78 38.06
N PRO A 447 -30.86 15.00 38.04
CA PRO A 447 -32.28 15.10 37.75
C PRO A 447 -32.70 14.54 36.38
N LEU A 448 -31.83 14.57 35.37
CA LEU A 448 -32.11 14.07 34.02
C LEU A 448 -31.86 12.56 33.88
N LEU A 449 -31.16 11.95 34.79
CA LEU A 449 -30.98 10.49 34.86
C LEU A 449 -32.32 9.81 35.26
N GLN A 450 -33.21 10.51 35.94
CA GLN A 450 -34.47 9.99 36.42
C GLN A 450 -35.66 10.39 35.51
N SER A 451 -36.64 9.51 35.39
CA SER A 451 -37.96 9.82 34.78
C SER A 451 -38.75 10.75 35.74
N PRO A 452 -39.50 11.77 35.26
CA PRO A 452 -39.88 11.96 33.84
C PRO A 452 -39.00 12.94 33.07
N LEU A 453 -38.04 13.65 33.69
CA LEU A 453 -37.25 14.70 33.02
C LEU A 453 -36.36 14.18 31.92
N GLY A 454 -35.76 12.99 32.11
CA GLY A 454 -34.99 12.32 31.04
C GLY A 454 -35.87 11.95 29.83
N ASP A 455 -37.11 11.55 30.06
CA ASP A 455 -38.04 11.21 28.98
C ASP A 455 -38.50 12.47 28.21
N VAL A 456 -38.63 13.62 28.91
CA VAL A 456 -38.88 14.92 28.30
C VAL A 456 -37.72 15.34 27.39
N LEU A 457 -36.50 15.28 27.87
CA LEU A 457 -35.30 15.60 27.08
C LEU A 457 -35.18 14.68 25.86
N PHE A 458 -35.34 13.37 26.06
CA PHE A 458 -35.29 12.38 24.97
C PHE A 458 -36.39 12.68 23.92
N THR A 459 -37.59 13.05 24.33
CA THR A 459 -38.70 13.37 23.44
C THR A 459 -38.41 14.62 22.59
N LEU A 460 -37.90 15.70 23.21
CA LEU A 460 -37.55 16.94 22.51
C LEU A 460 -36.42 16.69 21.47
N GLU A 461 -35.39 16.02 21.88
CA GLU A 461 -34.22 15.80 21.02
C GLU A 461 -34.47 14.74 19.94
N SER A 462 -35.40 13.79 20.16
CA SER A 462 -35.85 12.85 19.12
C SER A 462 -36.52 13.51 17.92
N ALA A 463 -37.08 14.73 18.11
CA ALA A 463 -37.68 15.51 17.04
C ALA A 463 -36.67 16.45 16.32
N SER A 464 -35.43 16.49 16.79
CA SER A 464 -34.37 17.35 16.25
C SER A 464 -33.40 16.57 15.33
N GLU A 465 -33.05 17.16 14.20
CA GLU A 465 -32.04 16.61 13.29
C GLU A 465 -30.61 17.03 13.64
N HIS A 466 -30.42 17.78 14.73
CA HIS A 466 -29.09 18.27 15.10
C HIS A 466 -28.17 17.15 15.59
N PRO A 467 -26.84 17.11 15.22
CA PRO A 467 -25.94 16.07 15.66
C PRO A 467 -25.82 15.90 17.19
N LEU A 468 -25.94 16.97 17.95
CA LEU A 468 -25.93 16.90 19.42
C LEU A 468 -27.21 16.25 19.96
N ALA A 469 -28.34 16.46 19.30
CA ALA A 469 -29.60 15.79 19.63
C ALA A 469 -29.50 14.27 19.41
N GLN A 470 -28.91 13.87 18.26
CA GLN A 470 -28.67 12.46 17.98
C GLN A 470 -27.80 11.80 19.03
N ALA A 471 -26.76 12.50 19.53
CA ALA A 471 -25.91 12.00 20.61
C ALA A 471 -26.69 11.72 21.90
N ILE A 472 -27.65 12.59 22.26
CA ILE A 472 -28.50 12.36 23.43
C ILE A 472 -29.44 11.17 23.21
N VAL A 473 -30.07 11.09 22.03
CA VAL A 473 -30.98 9.98 21.70
C VAL A 473 -30.27 8.62 21.64
N GLN A 474 -29.04 8.58 21.14
CA GLN A 474 -28.26 7.34 21.09
C GLN A 474 -27.73 6.89 22.45
N HIS A 475 -27.54 7.82 23.38
CA HIS A 475 -26.98 7.50 24.71
C HIS A 475 -27.90 6.61 25.56
N GLN A 476 -29.22 6.87 25.53
CA GLN A 476 -30.22 6.09 26.26
C GLN A 476 -31.55 6.05 25.51
N THR A 477 -32.06 4.84 25.28
CA THR A 477 -33.42 4.65 24.77
C THR A 477 -34.43 4.87 25.91
N ARG A 478 -35.32 5.84 25.74
CA ARG A 478 -36.34 6.24 26.72
C ARG A 478 -37.72 6.27 26.08
N GLN A 479 -38.76 6.52 26.91
CA GLN A 479 -40.12 6.60 26.43
C GLN A 479 -40.36 7.95 25.72
N ILE A 480 -40.91 7.90 24.49
CA ILE A 480 -41.35 9.08 23.78
C ILE A 480 -42.71 9.51 24.37
N LEU A 481 -42.77 10.73 24.88
CA LEU A 481 -43.97 11.30 25.42
C LEU A 481 -44.79 12.03 24.31
N PRO A 482 -46.12 12.15 24.44
CA PRO A 482 -46.91 12.98 23.54
C PRO A 482 -46.44 14.44 23.60
N MET A 483 -46.07 15.00 22.48
CA MET A 483 -45.54 16.37 22.36
C MET A 483 -46.40 17.18 21.39
N GLU A 484 -46.73 18.38 21.76
CA GLU A 484 -47.41 19.37 20.95
C GLU A 484 -46.49 20.57 20.70
N GLU A 485 -46.77 21.34 19.65
CA GLU A 485 -46.10 22.61 19.36
C GLU A 485 -44.56 22.56 19.38
N PHE A 486 -43.96 21.54 18.67
CA PHE A 486 -42.50 21.48 18.50
C PHE A 486 -41.99 22.61 17.62
N GLU A 487 -40.96 23.32 18.05
CA GLU A 487 -40.29 24.36 17.29
C GLU A 487 -38.77 24.30 17.46
N SER A 488 -38.05 24.35 16.33
CA SER A 488 -36.60 24.52 16.31
C SER A 488 -36.24 26.01 16.31
N LEU A 489 -35.50 26.46 17.33
CA LEU A 489 -35.05 27.83 17.51
C LEU A 489 -33.63 27.95 16.98
N THR A 490 -33.46 28.52 15.79
CA THR A 490 -32.20 28.59 15.07
C THR A 490 -31.06 29.18 15.91
N GLY A 491 -29.98 28.38 16.13
CA GLY A 491 -28.80 28.79 16.91
C GLY A 491 -29.03 28.85 18.44
N LEU A 492 -30.19 28.48 18.94
CA LEU A 492 -30.51 28.47 20.37
C LEU A 492 -30.82 27.05 20.89
N GLY A 493 -31.63 26.25 20.18
CA GLY A 493 -32.07 24.94 20.61
C GLY A 493 -33.45 24.60 20.10
N VAL A 494 -34.21 23.82 20.86
CA VAL A 494 -35.55 23.37 20.54
C VAL A 494 -36.52 23.65 21.70
N ARG A 495 -37.80 23.81 21.39
CA ARG A 495 -38.86 23.85 22.38
C ARG A 495 -40.03 22.94 21.97
N GLY A 496 -40.79 22.45 22.95
CA GLY A 496 -41.99 21.68 22.73
C GLY A 496 -42.89 21.67 23.96
N LYS A 497 -44.16 21.43 23.75
CA LYS A 497 -45.16 21.38 24.82
C LYS A 497 -45.47 19.89 25.12
N ILE A 498 -45.15 19.46 26.33
CA ILE A 498 -45.33 18.09 26.79
C ILE A 498 -46.20 18.14 28.05
N ASN A 499 -47.31 17.41 28.05
CA ASN A 499 -48.28 17.38 29.15
C ASN A 499 -48.75 18.78 29.58
N GLY A 500 -48.96 19.70 28.60
CA GLY A 500 -49.41 21.06 28.84
C GLY A 500 -48.36 22.07 29.31
N THR A 501 -47.12 21.62 29.54
CA THR A 501 -45.97 22.46 29.97
C THR A 501 -44.97 22.62 28.82
N TYR A 502 -44.49 23.87 28.61
CA TYR A 502 -43.40 24.12 27.68
C TYR A 502 -42.05 23.72 28.28
N TYR A 503 -41.28 22.95 27.52
CA TYR A 503 -39.92 22.63 27.81
C TYR A 503 -38.98 23.12 26.70
N TYR A 504 -37.75 23.43 27.07
CA TYR A 504 -36.72 23.99 26.24
C TYR A 504 -35.47 23.13 26.37
N ALA A 505 -34.85 22.72 25.25
CA ALA A 505 -33.56 22.07 25.25
C ALA A 505 -32.61 22.86 24.34
N GLY A 506 -31.45 23.33 24.86
CA GLY A 506 -30.51 24.10 24.07
C GLY A 506 -29.37 24.75 24.86
N ASN A 507 -28.71 25.73 24.25
CA ASN A 507 -27.55 26.39 24.81
C ASN A 507 -27.93 27.48 25.88
N ARG A 508 -26.95 28.08 26.55
CA ARG A 508 -27.17 29.11 27.56
C ARG A 508 -27.91 30.34 27.05
N ARG A 509 -27.71 30.74 25.78
CA ARG A 509 -28.40 31.86 25.13
C ARG A 509 -29.92 31.64 25.06
N LEU A 510 -30.35 30.38 24.93
CA LEU A 510 -31.76 30.02 24.98
C LEU A 510 -32.38 30.40 26.32
N LEU A 511 -31.71 30.07 27.43
CA LEU A 511 -32.18 30.39 28.78
C LEU A 511 -32.23 31.90 28.99
N GLU A 512 -31.24 32.65 28.54
CA GLU A 512 -31.17 34.10 28.60
C GLU A 512 -32.26 34.75 27.76
N ALA A 513 -32.50 34.28 26.54
CA ALA A 513 -33.54 34.80 25.65
C ALA A 513 -34.96 34.62 26.18
N HIS A 514 -35.22 33.59 26.98
CA HIS A 514 -36.50 33.30 27.60
C HIS A 514 -36.56 33.68 29.09
N HIS A 515 -35.54 34.39 29.64
CA HIS A 515 -35.42 34.83 31.02
C HIS A 515 -35.62 33.72 32.06
N LEU A 516 -35.10 32.53 31.76
CA LEU A 516 -35.22 31.38 32.64
C LEU A 516 -34.15 31.43 33.74
N THR A 517 -34.55 31.10 34.95
CA THR A 517 -33.63 31.12 36.11
C THR A 517 -32.77 29.88 36.13
N VAL A 518 -31.50 30.04 36.57
CA VAL A 518 -30.54 28.92 36.70
C VAL A 518 -30.05 28.86 38.14
N SER A 519 -30.09 27.69 38.74
CA SER A 519 -29.57 27.52 40.10
C SER A 519 -28.04 27.71 40.14
N PRO A 520 -27.48 28.20 41.26
CA PRO A 520 -26.01 28.36 41.40
C PRO A 520 -25.23 27.06 41.18
N ALA A 521 -25.77 25.94 41.68
CA ALA A 521 -25.13 24.62 41.51
C ALA A 521 -25.02 24.21 40.04
N LEU A 522 -26.08 24.33 39.24
CA LEU A 522 -26.06 24.01 37.81
C LEU A 522 -25.14 24.99 37.03
N THR A 523 -25.05 26.26 37.51
CA THR A 523 -24.15 27.23 36.88
C THR A 523 -22.69 26.85 37.09
N GLU A 524 -22.32 26.41 38.27
CA GLU A 524 -20.97 25.97 38.62
C GLU A 524 -20.61 24.67 37.89
N GLU A 525 -21.54 23.71 37.84
CA GLU A 525 -21.36 22.46 37.08
C GLU A 525 -21.20 22.73 35.58
N ALA A 526 -22.03 23.58 34.98
CA ALA A 526 -21.88 23.97 33.58
C ALA A 526 -20.55 24.68 33.32
N ALA A 527 -20.12 25.54 34.22
CA ALA A 527 -18.82 26.20 34.09
C ALA A 527 -17.67 25.20 34.15
N ARG A 528 -17.72 24.23 35.05
CA ARG A 528 -16.73 23.13 35.13
C ARG A 528 -16.70 22.33 33.83
N LEU A 529 -17.84 21.86 33.34
CA LEU A 529 -17.96 21.07 32.12
C LEU A 529 -17.52 21.85 30.87
N SER A 530 -17.89 23.13 30.78
CA SER A 530 -17.40 24.02 29.71
C SER A 530 -15.89 24.22 29.79
N GLN A 531 -15.36 24.33 31.02
CA GLN A 531 -13.90 24.33 31.21
C GLN A 531 -13.26 23.00 30.82
N GLU A 532 -13.95 21.88 30.79
CA GLU A 532 -13.50 20.60 30.26
C GLU A 532 -13.65 20.46 28.72
N ALA A 533 -13.91 21.55 28.00
CA ALA A 533 -14.15 21.61 26.56
C ALA A 533 -15.39 20.81 26.09
N LYS A 534 -16.37 20.63 26.94
CA LYS A 534 -17.63 19.94 26.64
C LYS A 534 -18.70 20.95 26.23
N THR A 535 -19.55 20.59 25.31
CA THR A 535 -20.73 21.37 24.92
C THR A 535 -21.86 21.05 25.88
N VAL A 536 -22.36 22.05 26.58
CA VAL A 536 -23.45 21.92 27.57
C VAL A 536 -24.80 22.26 26.94
N ILE A 537 -25.71 21.28 26.94
CA ILE A 537 -27.10 21.40 26.57
C ILE A 537 -27.95 21.47 27.85
N TRP A 538 -28.78 22.46 27.96
CA TRP A 538 -29.65 22.67 29.10
C TRP A 538 -31.04 22.17 28.81
N LEU A 539 -31.70 21.51 29.79
CA LEU A 539 -33.16 21.32 29.81
C LEU A 539 -33.76 22.30 30.81
N ALA A 540 -34.81 23.02 30.39
CA ALA A 540 -35.55 23.95 31.23
C ALA A 540 -37.05 23.82 30.99
N ASP A 541 -37.82 24.18 32.00
CA ASP A 541 -39.25 24.47 31.85
C ASP A 541 -39.50 25.98 31.57
N SER A 542 -40.74 26.45 31.68
CA SER A 542 -41.10 27.88 31.48
C SER A 542 -40.62 28.83 32.59
N GLN A 543 -39.95 28.36 33.63
CA GLN A 543 -39.48 29.13 34.79
C GLN A 543 -38.01 29.00 35.08
N GLN A 544 -37.45 27.75 34.99
CA GLN A 544 -36.10 27.47 35.45
C GLN A 544 -35.43 26.36 34.67
N ALA A 545 -34.12 26.35 34.71
CA ALA A 545 -33.28 25.20 34.25
C ALA A 545 -33.45 24.02 35.21
N LEU A 546 -33.74 22.86 34.65
CA LEU A 546 -33.99 21.60 35.38
C LEU A 546 -32.79 20.69 35.44
N GLY A 547 -31.88 20.80 34.47
CA GLY A 547 -30.67 20.01 34.40
C GLY A 547 -29.85 20.32 33.12
N LEU A 548 -28.73 19.64 33.00
CA LEU A 548 -27.85 19.80 31.87
C LEU A 548 -27.24 18.45 31.41
N VAL A 549 -26.88 18.42 30.13
CA VAL A 549 -26.15 17.29 29.50
C VAL A 549 -24.89 17.86 28.88
N ALA A 550 -23.74 17.23 29.12
CA ALA A 550 -22.48 17.55 28.48
C ALA A 550 -22.18 16.57 27.35
N ILE A 551 -21.80 17.12 26.22
CA ILE A 551 -21.48 16.37 25.02
C ILE A 551 -20.08 16.77 24.56
N ALA A 552 -19.26 15.78 24.24
CA ALA A 552 -17.94 16.01 23.69
C ALA A 552 -17.63 15.07 22.52
N ASP A 553 -16.80 15.55 21.59
CA ASP A 553 -16.21 14.73 20.55
C ASP A 553 -14.87 14.18 21.10
N ARG A 554 -14.83 12.86 21.35
CA ARG A 554 -13.70 12.22 22.02
C ARG A 554 -12.45 12.24 21.15
N ILE A 555 -11.29 12.52 21.75
CA ILE A 555 -9.99 12.39 21.10
C ILE A 555 -9.72 10.90 20.84
N LYS A 556 -9.31 10.55 19.62
CA LYS A 556 -8.95 9.17 19.30
C LYS A 556 -7.76 8.71 20.15
N PRO A 557 -7.76 7.48 20.66
CA PRO A 557 -6.68 6.95 21.50
C PRO A 557 -5.29 7.07 20.85
N THR A 558 -5.23 7.02 19.52
CA THR A 558 -3.99 7.06 18.75
C THR A 558 -3.48 8.47 18.46
N SER A 559 -4.27 9.53 18.69
CA SER A 559 -3.92 10.90 18.31
C SER A 559 -2.67 11.41 18.99
N LYS A 560 -2.55 11.27 20.31
CA LYS A 560 -1.40 11.71 21.08
C LYS A 560 -0.11 11.04 20.65
N GLU A 561 -0.14 9.73 20.45
CA GLU A 561 1.02 8.95 20.03
C GLU A 561 1.44 9.27 18.60
N ALA A 562 0.47 9.42 17.68
CA ALA A 562 0.76 9.80 16.30
C ALA A 562 1.41 11.19 16.21
N VAL A 563 0.91 12.17 16.96
CA VAL A 563 1.50 13.53 17.03
C VAL A 563 2.93 13.47 17.58
N ARG A 564 3.15 12.71 18.68
CA ARG A 564 4.49 12.52 19.24
C ARG A 564 5.47 11.94 18.21
N GLN A 565 5.06 10.89 17.49
CA GLN A 565 5.90 10.26 16.47
C GLN A 565 6.20 11.21 15.30
N LEU A 566 5.24 12.03 14.86
CA LEU A 566 5.47 13.02 13.81
C LEU A 566 6.51 14.07 14.26
N GLN A 567 6.41 14.53 15.49
CA GLN A 567 7.36 15.50 16.06
C GLN A 567 8.77 14.88 16.22
N GLU A 568 8.88 13.62 16.63
CA GLU A 568 10.15 12.88 16.66
C GLU A 568 10.78 12.70 15.27
N MET A 569 9.95 12.66 14.22
CA MET A 569 10.43 12.67 12.84
C MET A 569 10.88 14.07 12.35
N GLY A 570 10.80 15.10 13.20
CA GLY A 570 11.16 16.49 12.88
C GLY A 570 10.09 17.24 12.08
N ILE A 571 8.82 16.77 12.12
CA ILE A 571 7.70 17.38 11.41
C ILE A 571 6.95 18.30 12.38
N SER A 572 6.81 19.58 12.03
CA SER A 572 6.04 20.55 12.81
C SER A 572 4.54 20.23 12.67
N THR A 573 3.83 20.10 13.80
CA THR A 573 2.42 19.76 13.84
C THR A 573 1.56 20.99 14.15
N TYR A 574 0.50 21.19 13.36
CA TYR A 574 -0.46 22.29 13.49
C TYR A 574 -1.87 21.74 13.58
N MET A 575 -2.72 22.32 14.41
CA MET A 575 -4.14 21.99 14.47
C MET A 575 -4.98 23.18 13.99
N LEU A 576 -5.94 22.91 13.09
CA LEU A 576 -6.95 23.90 12.69
C LEU A 576 -8.33 23.42 13.13
N THR A 577 -9.14 24.33 13.64
CA THR A 577 -10.53 24.03 14.04
C THR A 577 -11.41 25.26 13.91
N GLY A 578 -12.72 25.03 13.67
CA GLY A 578 -13.77 26.06 13.76
C GLY A 578 -14.26 26.31 15.18
N ASP A 579 -13.77 25.56 16.18
CA ASP A 579 -14.17 25.72 17.58
C ASP A 579 -13.62 27.02 18.17
N ASN A 580 -14.14 27.37 19.36
CA ASN A 580 -13.63 28.47 20.15
C ASN A 580 -12.18 28.22 20.64
N PRO A 581 -11.42 29.29 20.99
CA PRO A 581 -10.03 29.20 21.40
C PRO A 581 -9.79 28.31 22.63
N GLU A 582 -10.70 28.29 23.58
CA GLU A 582 -10.58 27.52 24.84
C GLU A 582 -10.61 26.01 24.58
N THR A 583 -11.60 25.55 23.77
CA THR A 583 -11.72 24.15 23.33
C THR A 583 -10.51 23.74 22.50
N ALA A 584 -10.11 24.60 21.54
CA ALA A 584 -8.95 24.35 20.68
C ALA A 584 -7.66 24.18 21.49
N GLN A 585 -7.40 25.06 22.43
CA GLN A 585 -6.23 25.02 23.30
C GLN A 585 -6.13 23.71 24.09
N ARG A 586 -7.28 23.24 24.63
CA ARG A 586 -7.32 22.00 25.42
C ARG A 586 -7.05 20.77 24.58
N ILE A 587 -7.73 20.65 23.44
CA ILE A 587 -7.52 19.51 22.55
C ILE A 587 -6.08 19.50 22.04
N ALA A 588 -5.53 20.66 21.67
CA ALA A 588 -4.14 20.78 21.27
C ALA A 588 -3.18 20.32 22.38
N ALA A 589 -3.41 20.77 23.62
CA ALA A 589 -2.59 20.36 24.78
C ALA A 589 -2.69 18.86 25.08
N GLN A 590 -3.88 18.27 25.01
CA GLN A 590 -4.06 16.83 25.23
C GLN A 590 -3.38 15.99 24.16
N CYS A 591 -3.37 16.45 22.90
CA CYS A 591 -2.67 15.81 21.78
C CYS A 591 -1.17 16.13 21.75
N GLY A 592 -0.66 17.10 22.54
CA GLY A 592 0.73 17.56 22.53
C GLY A 592 1.07 18.47 21.36
N ILE A 593 0.09 19.17 20.79
CA ILE A 593 0.27 20.12 19.68
C ILE A 593 0.47 21.52 20.26
N THR A 594 1.58 22.19 19.90
CA THR A 594 1.91 23.53 20.36
C THR A 594 1.34 24.66 19.51
N HIS A 595 1.09 24.37 18.23
CA HIS A 595 0.61 25.36 17.28
C HIS A 595 -0.83 25.04 16.86
N PHE A 596 -1.77 25.89 17.20
CA PHE A 596 -3.17 25.72 16.79
C PHE A 596 -3.79 27.05 16.40
N GLN A 597 -4.84 26.99 15.59
CA GLN A 597 -5.67 28.14 15.24
C GLN A 597 -7.15 27.76 15.40
N ALA A 598 -7.89 28.56 16.14
CA ALA A 598 -9.30 28.43 16.45
C ALA A 598 -10.15 29.34 15.55
N GLU A 599 -11.48 29.11 15.53
CA GLU A 599 -12.48 29.89 14.77
C GLU A 599 -12.16 30.05 13.29
N VAL A 600 -11.53 29.01 12.68
CA VAL A 600 -11.09 29.04 11.29
C VAL A 600 -12.22 28.60 10.36
N LEU A 601 -12.59 29.46 9.44
CA LEU A 601 -13.54 29.15 8.38
C LEU A 601 -12.88 28.25 7.30
N PRO A 602 -13.65 27.44 6.54
CA PRO A 602 -13.08 26.52 5.53
C PRO A 602 -12.13 27.18 4.52
N GLN A 603 -12.46 28.39 4.07
CA GLN A 603 -11.62 29.15 3.13
C GLN A 603 -10.30 29.63 3.75
N GLN A 604 -10.31 29.92 5.04
CA GLN A 604 -9.13 30.38 5.77
C GLN A 604 -8.13 29.25 6.03
N LYS A 605 -8.59 27.99 6.11
CA LYS A 605 -7.71 26.82 6.21
C LYS A 605 -6.75 26.72 5.01
N ALA A 606 -7.25 26.93 3.79
CA ALA A 606 -6.42 26.96 2.59
C ALA A 606 -5.40 28.10 2.59
N GLN A 607 -5.81 29.28 3.09
CA GLN A 607 -4.90 30.43 3.22
C GLN A 607 -3.79 30.17 4.22
N PHE A 608 -4.09 29.55 5.37
CA PHE A 608 -3.08 29.16 6.36
C PHE A 608 -2.01 28.22 5.78
N ILE A 609 -2.44 27.21 4.99
CA ILE A 609 -1.51 26.31 4.31
C ILE A 609 -0.61 27.08 3.33
N LYS A 610 -1.20 27.99 2.55
CA LYS A 610 -0.47 28.84 1.60
C LYS A 610 0.57 29.73 2.29
N ASP A 611 0.29 30.21 3.48
CA ASP A 611 1.23 31.04 4.23
C ASP A 611 2.39 30.21 4.78
N LEU A 612 2.15 28.98 5.27
CA LEU A 612 3.22 28.03 5.62
C LEU A 612 4.09 27.67 4.41
N GLN A 613 3.49 27.52 3.23
CA GLN A 613 4.22 27.25 1.97
C GLN A 613 5.10 28.43 1.57
N LYS A 614 4.67 29.69 1.79
CA LYS A 614 5.49 30.88 1.57
C LYS A 614 6.71 30.95 2.51
N GLU A 615 6.60 30.37 3.69
CA GLU A 615 7.73 30.19 4.61
C GLU A 615 8.74 29.10 4.16
N GLY A 616 8.49 28.45 3.01
CA GLY A 616 9.33 27.39 2.48
C GLY A 616 9.05 26.01 3.08
N LYS A 617 7.93 25.84 3.79
CA LYS A 617 7.51 24.54 4.32
C LYS A 617 6.81 23.70 3.25
N ILE A 618 7.05 22.40 3.29
CA ILE A 618 6.31 21.41 2.48
C ILE A 618 5.22 20.86 3.39
N VAL A 619 3.99 21.26 3.10
CA VAL A 619 2.85 21.10 4.01
C VAL A 619 2.00 19.88 3.62
N ALA A 620 1.78 18.98 4.59
CA ALA A 620 0.72 17.97 4.49
C ALA A 620 -0.54 18.48 5.19
N MET A 621 -1.73 18.28 4.58
CA MET A 621 -3.04 18.49 5.21
C MET A 621 -3.72 17.16 5.42
N VAL A 622 -4.21 16.93 6.63
CA VAL A 622 -4.98 15.73 7.02
C VAL A 622 -6.38 16.15 7.43
N GLY A 623 -7.39 15.56 6.81
CA GLY A 623 -8.80 15.85 7.08
C GLY A 623 -9.74 14.74 6.61
N ASP A 624 -11.03 14.87 6.92
CA ASP A 624 -12.09 13.96 6.46
C ASP A 624 -12.66 14.31 5.07
N GLY A 625 -12.32 15.46 4.55
CA GLY A 625 -12.54 15.92 3.17
C GLY A 625 -13.86 16.61 2.86
N ILE A 626 -14.85 16.60 3.74
CA ILE A 626 -16.15 17.27 3.45
C ILE A 626 -15.98 18.78 3.55
N ASN A 627 -15.39 19.25 4.65
CA ASN A 627 -15.20 20.66 4.94
C ASN A 627 -13.82 21.18 4.56
N ASP A 628 -12.87 20.27 4.28
CA ASP A 628 -11.44 20.57 4.09
C ASP A 628 -10.98 20.49 2.65
N SER A 629 -11.88 20.27 1.68
CA SER A 629 -11.53 20.04 0.28
C SER A 629 -10.63 21.14 -0.32
N ALA A 630 -10.87 22.41 0.01
CA ALA A 630 -10.06 23.53 -0.43
C ALA A 630 -8.63 23.51 0.21
N ALA A 631 -8.53 23.14 1.48
CA ALA A 631 -7.28 23.01 2.19
C ALA A 631 -6.48 21.79 1.70
N LEU A 632 -7.13 20.65 1.49
CA LEU A 632 -6.54 19.45 0.90
C LEU A 632 -6.00 19.72 -0.52
N ALA A 633 -6.75 20.45 -1.35
CA ALA A 633 -6.30 20.81 -2.69
C ALA A 633 -5.10 21.78 -2.69
N GLN A 634 -4.99 22.67 -1.69
CA GLN A 634 -3.89 23.62 -1.57
C GLN A 634 -2.59 22.97 -1.06
N ALA A 635 -2.67 21.92 -0.25
CA ALA A 635 -1.52 21.29 0.38
C ALA A 635 -0.59 20.60 -0.63
N ASP A 636 0.71 20.55 -0.34
CA ASP A 636 1.68 19.79 -1.14
C ASP A 636 1.36 18.29 -1.10
N LEU A 637 0.89 17.81 0.05
CA LEU A 637 0.40 16.45 0.26
C LEU A 637 -0.97 16.50 0.96
N SER A 638 -2.01 16.01 0.32
CA SER A 638 -3.31 15.82 0.94
C SER A 638 -3.50 14.37 1.41
N ILE A 639 -3.95 14.19 2.65
CA ILE A 639 -4.19 12.89 3.27
C ILE A 639 -5.66 12.86 3.74
N ALA A 640 -6.48 12.02 3.14
CA ALA A 640 -7.83 11.73 3.60
C ALA A 640 -7.83 10.60 4.62
N MET A 641 -8.64 10.73 5.68
CA MET A 641 -8.74 9.77 6.76
C MET A 641 -10.05 8.98 6.74
N GLY A 642 -9.95 7.66 6.93
CA GLY A 642 -11.05 6.79 7.31
C GLY A 642 -12.20 6.72 6.33
N LYS A 643 -13.40 6.67 6.85
CA LYS A 643 -14.69 6.62 6.13
C LYS A 643 -15.09 7.95 5.48
N GLY A 644 -14.08 8.77 5.08
CA GLY A 644 -14.28 10.03 4.38
C GLY A 644 -15.21 9.87 3.19
N SER A 645 -15.88 10.94 2.80
CA SER A 645 -16.76 10.93 1.63
C SER A 645 -16.00 10.44 0.38
N ASP A 646 -16.69 9.81 -0.55
CA ASP A 646 -16.12 9.42 -1.86
C ASP A 646 -15.37 10.61 -2.52
N ILE A 647 -15.83 11.84 -2.26
CA ILE A 647 -15.22 13.10 -2.71
C ILE A 647 -13.82 13.32 -2.12
N ALA A 648 -13.62 12.99 -0.84
CA ALA A 648 -12.31 13.14 -0.19
C ALA A 648 -11.27 12.17 -0.77
N MET A 649 -11.67 10.94 -1.04
CA MET A 649 -10.81 9.93 -1.66
C MET A 649 -10.39 10.33 -3.07
N ASP A 650 -11.26 10.99 -3.83
CA ASP A 650 -10.95 11.43 -5.19
C ASP A 650 -9.96 12.61 -5.23
N VAL A 651 -10.03 13.51 -4.25
CA VAL A 651 -9.17 14.72 -4.18
C VAL A 651 -7.83 14.44 -3.52
N ALA A 652 -7.78 13.57 -2.51
CA ALA A 652 -6.59 13.32 -1.72
C ALA A 652 -5.48 12.62 -2.52
N LYS A 653 -4.24 13.03 -2.28
CA LYS A 653 -3.02 12.39 -2.81
C LYS A 653 -2.70 11.07 -2.11
N MET A 654 -3.10 10.94 -0.85
CA MET A 654 -3.07 9.71 -0.07
C MET A 654 -4.39 9.53 0.67
N THR A 655 -4.86 8.29 0.78
CA THR A 655 -6.04 7.93 1.54
C THR A 655 -5.69 6.83 2.53
N LEU A 656 -6.03 7.05 3.79
CA LEU A 656 -5.89 6.06 4.86
C LEU A 656 -7.26 5.43 5.08
N ILE A 657 -7.40 4.12 4.88
CA ILE A 657 -8.69 3.43 4.99
C ILE A 657 -9.13 3.34 6.45
N SER A 658 -8.17 3.20 7.36
CA SER A 658 -8.39 3.18 8.81
C SER A 658 -8.50 4.58 9.40
N SER A 659 -9.22 4.68 10.52
CA SER A 659 -9.29 5.91 11.34
C SER A 659 -8.06 6.11 12.25
N ASP A 660 -7.11 5.18 12.27
CA ASP A 660 -5.90 5.23 13.09
C ASP A 660 -4.89 6.28 12.56
N LEU A 661 -4.59 7.30 13.38
CA LEU A 661 -3.63 8.33 13.02
C LEU A 661 -2.19 7.84 12.89
N ASN A 662 -1.83 6.72 13.53
CA ASN A 662 -0.49 6.13 13.36
C ASN A 662 -0.21 5.75 11.91
N LYS A 663 -1.24 5.51 11.09
CA LYS A 663 -1.09 5.27 9.65
C LYS A 663 -0.49 6.45 8.89
N ILE A 664 -0.62 7.68 9.41
CA ILE A 664 0.06 8.86 8.83
C ILE A 664 1.58 8.70 8.95
N THR A 665 2.04 8.31 10.13
CA THR A 665 3.48 8.07 10.37
C THR A 665 4.00 6.91 9.54
N ASP A 666 3.20 5.85 9.41
CA ASP A 666 3.52 4.70 8.56
C ASP A 666 3.61 5.10 7.07
N ALA A 667 2.69 5.94 6.58
CA ALA A 667 2.70 6.45 5.21
C ALA A 667 3.97 7.26 4.91
N ILE A 668 4.38 8.12 5.84
CA ILE A 668 5.62 8.92 5.71
C ILE A 668 6.86 8.01 5.77
N ARG A 669 6.92 7.06 6.70
CA ARG A 669 8.02 6.07 6.80
C ARG A 669 8.13 5.19 5.57
N LEU A 670 6.99 4.75 5.01
CA LEU A 670 6.93 3.99 3.76
C LEU A 670 7.49 4.81 2.59
N SER A 671 7.06 6.07 2.50
CA SER A 671 7.56 7.02 1.50
C SER A 671 9.08 7.22 1.60
N GLN A 672 9.59 7.48 2.81
CA GLN A 672 11.03 7.61 3.07
C GLN A 672 11.81 6.35 2.67
N ALA A 673 11.28 5.17 3.03
CA ALA A 673 11.88 3.88 2.69
C ALA A 673 11.90 3.65 1.18
N THR A 674 10.81 3.95 0.49
CA THR A 674 10.67 3.78 -0.96
C THR A 674 11.64 4.70 -1.72
N VAL A 675 11.68 5.98 -1.36
CA VAL A 675 12.58 6.95 -2.01
C VAL A 675 14.05 6.65 -1.70
N ARG A 676 14.36 6.16 -0.49
CA ARG A 676 15.71 5.66 -0.18
C ARG A 676 16.09 4.48 -1.07
N THR A 677 15.20 3.52 -1.24
CA THR A 677 15.40 2.36 -2.13
C THR A 677 15.62 2.80 -3.58
N ILE A 678 14.87 3.82 -4.06
CA ILE A 678 15.09 4.41 -5.40
C ILE A 678 16.52 4.95 -5.52
N ARG A 679 17.01 5.71 -4.54
CA ARG A 679 18.36 6.26 -4.55
C ARG A 679 19.44 5.17 -4.52
N GLU A 680 19.27 4.16 -3.69
CA GLU A 680 20.15 3.00 -3.63
C GLU A 680 20.16 2.23 -4.97
N ASN A 681 18.99 2.05 -5.60
CA ASN A 681 18.87 1.43 -6.91
C ASN A 681 19.59 2.21 -8.00
N LEU A 682 19.45 3.53 -8.02
CA LEU A 682 20.15 4.42 -8.95
C LEU A 682 21.65 4.33 -8.74
N PHE A 683 22.11 4.32 -7.49
CA PHE A 683 23.52 4.13 -7.17
C PHE A 683 24.05 2.81 -7.76
N TRP A 684 23.37 1.69 -7.51
CA TRP A 684 23.77 0.38 -8.06
C TRP A 684 23.69 0.33 -9.59
N ALA A 685 22.73 1.02 -10.20
CA ALA A 685 22.62 1.07 -11.65
C ALA A 685 23.76 1.85 -12.33
N PHE A 686 24.34 2.85 -11.65
CA PHE A 686 25.40 3.68 -12.21
C PHE A 686 26.81 3.26 -11.84
N ILE A 687 27.03 2.68 -10.63
CA ILE A 687 28.37 2.43 -10.13
C ILE A 687 29.16 1.42 -10.99
N TYR A 688 28.48 0.40 -11.53
CA TYR A 688 29.09 -0.56 -12.45
C TYR A 688 29.58 0.10 -13.73
N ASN A 689 28.86 1.07 -14.25
CA ASN A 689 29.22 1.82 -15.45
C ASN A 689 30.35 2.81 -15.15
N LEU A 690 30.27 3.53 -14.04
CA LEU A 690 31.25 4.55 -13.65
C LEU A 690 32.65 3.96 -13.45
N ILE A 691 32.74 2.77 -12.85
CA ILE A 691 34.00 2.06 -12.65
C ILE A 691 34.39 1.29 -13.93
N GLY A 692 33.42 0.66 -14.55
CA GLY A 692 33.66 -0.28 -15.66
C GLY A 692 34.09 0.39 -16.96
N ILE A 693 33.57 1.60 -17.29
CA ILE A 693 33.91 2.30 -18.53
C ILE A 693 35.41 2.66 -18.60
N PRO A 694 36.03 3.29 -17.59
CA PRO A 694 37.46 3.54 -17.60
C PRO A 694 38.32 2.25 -17.69
N LEU A 695 37.90 1.21 -16.96
CA LEU A 695 38.61 -0.10 -17.01
C LEU A 695 38.49 -0.74 -18.39
N ALA A 696 37.32 -0.68 -19.03
CA ALA A 696 37.08 -1.18 -20.36
C ALA A 696 37.88 -0.38 -21.44
N ALA A 697 38.03 0.92 -21.26
CA ALA A 697 38.82 1.78 -22.12
C ALA A 697 40.35 1.48 -21.99
N GLY A 698 40.77 0.73 -20.96
CA GLY A 698 42.12 0.30 -20.78
C GLY A 698 43.01 1.19 -19.91
N ILE A 699 42.42 1.96 -18.98
CA ILE A 699 43.15 2.89 -18.08
C ILE A 699 44.22 2.17 -17.23
N LEU A 700 44.06 0.87 -16.92
CA LEU A 700 45.01 0.07 -16.16
C LEU A 700 46.11 -0.60 -17.05
N TYR A 701 45.92 -0.62 -18.35
CA TYR A 701 46.86 -1.30 -19.24
C TYR A 701 48.30 -0.79 -19.14
N PRO A 702 48.55 0.55 -19.10
CA PRO A 702 49.89 1.07 -18.95
C PRO A 702 50.59 0.69 -17.63
N ILE A 703 49.77 0.34 -16.59
CA ILE A 703 50.26 0.05 -15.24
C ILE A 703 50.61 -1.45 -15.09
N ASN A 704 49.70 -2.33 -15.53
CA ASN A 704 49.80 -3.78 -15.26
C ASN A 704 49.40 -4.68 -16.44
N GLY A 705 49.24 -4.12 -17.66
CA GLY A 705 48.84 -4.88 -18.85
C GLY A 705 47.36 -5.36 -18.83
N PHE A 706 46.54 -4.90 -17.85
CA PHE A 706 45.17 -5.37 -17.72
C PHE A 706 44.22 -4.67 -18.70
N LEU A 707 43.55 -5.46 -19.52
CA LEU A 707 42.43 -5.04 -20.33
C LEU A 707 41.18 -5.84 -19.95
N LEU A 708 40.05 -5.14 -19.71
CA LEU A 708 38.83 -5.79 -19.25
C LEU A 708 38.24 -6.70 -20.33
N ASN A 709 38.03 -7.97 -19.99
CA ASN A 709 37.40 -8.91 -20.91
C ASN A 709 35.91 -8.60 -21.12
N PRO A 710 35.39 -8.58 -22.37
CA PRO A 710 33.98 -8.31 -22.69
C PRO A 710 32.97 -9.25 -21.98
N MET A 711 33.37 -10.51 -21.69
CA MET A 711 32.50 -11.44 -20.94
C MET A 711 32.30 -11.00 -19.51
N ILE A 712 33.36 -10.50 -18.83
CA ILE A 712 33.30 -9.97 -17.48
C ILE A 712 32.37 -8.71 -17.46
N ALA A 713 32.52 -7.86 -18.48
CA ALA A 713 31.66 -6.70 -18.64
C ALA A 713 30.16 -7.10 -18.76
N GLY A 714 29.85 -8.11 -19.55
CA GLY A 714 28.49 -8.66 -19.70
C GLY A 714 27.94 -9.23 -18.39
N ALA A 715 28.78 -9.99 -17.65
CA ALA A 715 28.41 -10.53 -16.34
C ALA A 715 28.13 -9.42 -15.31
N ALA A 716 28.96 -8.37 -15.27
CA ALA A 716 28.76 -7.22 -14.40
C ALA A 716 27.41 -6.50 -14.69
N MET A 717 27.02 -6.37 -15.95
CA MET A 717 25.73 -5.79 -16.33
C MET A 717 24.54 -6.66 -15.90
N ALA A 718 24.62 -7.97 -16.00
CA ALA A 718 23.59 -8.87 -15.48
C ALA A 718 23.47 -8.73 -13.95
N MET A 719 24.60 -8.65 -13.22
CA MET A 719 24.63 -8.43 -11.77
C MET A 719 24.06 -7.08 -11.35
N SER A 720 24.26 -6.01 -12.13
CA SER A 720 23.64 -4.70 -11.90
C SER A 720 22.12 -4.81 -11.84
N SER A 721 21.50 -5.51 -12.80
CA SER A 721 20.05 -5.72 -12.80
C SER A 721 19.56 -6.54 -11.60
N VAL A 722 20.30 -7.59 -11.22
CA VAL A 722 20.00 -8.41 -10.02
C VAL A 722 20.08 -7.58 -8.75
N SER A 723 21.09 -6.71 -8.62
CA SER A 723 21.27 -5.84 -7.45
C SER A 723 20.08 -4.90 -7.26
N VAL A 724 19.64 -4.23 -8.33
CA VAL A 724 18.49 -3.30 -8.31
C VAL A 724 17.19 -4.01 -7.94
N VAL A 725 16.92 -5.16 -8.56
CA VAL A 725 15.71 -5.93 -8.29
C VAL A 725 15.70 -6.46 -6.85
N SER A 726 16.81 -7.05 -6.40
CA SER A 726 16.92 -7.60 -5.05
C SER A 726 16.75 -6.52 -3.99
N ASN A 727 17.32 -5.33 -4.21
CA ASN A 727 17.16 -4.20 -3.31
C ASN A 727 15.70 -3.71 -3.26
N SER A 728 15.00 -3.64 -4.41
CA SER A 728 13.56 -3.28 -4.44
C SER A 728 12.70 -4.31 -3.70
N LEU A 729 12.97 -5.61 -3.88
CA LEU A 729 12.24 -6.68 -3.19
C LEU A 729 12.50 -6.72 -1.67
N ARG A 730 13.66 -6.22 -1.21
CA ARG A 730 13.94 -6.05 0.23
C ARG A 730 12.94 -5.13 0.90
N LEU A 731 12.43 -4.11 0.19
CA LEU A 731 11.39 -3.21 0.71
C LEU A 731 10.09 -3.96 1.08
N LYS A 732 9.73 -5.03 0.36
CA LYS A 732 8.56 -5.88 0.66
C LYS A 732 8.65 -6.53 2.05
N ARG A 733 9.87 -6.88 2.50
CA ARG A 733 10.12 -7.54 3.79
C ARG A 733 10.15 -6.56 4.96
N LYS A 734 10.17 -5.26 4.72
CA LYS A 734 10.23 -4.26 5.79
C LYS A 734 8.90 -4.25 6.54
N LYS A 735 8.95 -4.54 7.84
CA LYS A 735 7.80 -4.40 8.75
C LYS A 735 7.75 -2.94 9.19
N PHE A 736 6.57 -2.33 9.14
CA PHE A 736 6.29 -1.08 9.84
C PHE A 736 5.90 -1.51 11.25
N ALA A 737 6.67 -1.08 12.25
CA ALA A 737 6.46 -1.47 13.62
C ALA A 737 5.14 -0.84 14.10
N HIS A 738 4.10 -1.64 14.23
CA HIS A 738 3.00 -1.30 15.11
C HIS A 738 3.52 -1.46 16.54
N THR A 739 3.82 -0.38 17.21
CA THR A 739 3.80 -0.39 18.66
C THR A 739 2.33 -0.52 19.00
N ALA A 740 1.89 -1.75 19.30
CA ALA A 740 0.57 -1.96 19.88
C ALA A 740 0.55 -1.11 21.15
N VAL A 741 -0.21 -0.03 21.12
CA VAL A 741 -0.57 0.70 22.32
C VAL A 741 -1.47 -0.27 23.07
N THR A 742 -0.91 -1.01 24.03
CA THR A 742 -1.68 -1.67 25.05
C THR A 742 -2.33 -0.52 25.79
N VAL A 743 -3.61 -0.26 25.54
CA VAL A 743 -4.43 0.58 26.40
C VAL A 743 -4.46 -0.13 27.73
N GLN A 744 -3.54 0.22 28.62
CA GLN A 744 -3.74 0.03 30.03
C GLN A 744 -4.80 1.07 30.39
N GLU A 745 -6.03 0.62 30.54
CA GLU A 745 -6.99 1.35 31.36
C GLU A 745 -6.29 1.52 32.71
N GLU A 746 -5.80 2.73 32.98
CA GLU A 746 -5.52 3.16 34.34
C GLU A 746 -6.87 3.20 35.07
N VAL A 747 -7.25 2.07 35.59
CA VAL A 747 -8.19 2.00 36.69
C VAL A 747 -7.46 2.66 37.88
N GLN A 748 -7.74 3.96 38.07
CA GLN A 748 -7.35 4.62 39.32
C GLN A 748 -7.94 3.79 40.48
N PRO A 749 -7.14 3.40 41.49
CA PRO A 749 -7.68 2.76 42.64
C PRO A 749 -8.61 3.77 43.33
N THR A 750 -9.89 3.49 43.33
CA THR A 750 -10.83 4.13 44.23
C THR A 750 -10.37 3.87 45.66
N GLU A 751 -10.05 4.95 46.37
CA GLU A 751 -9.79 4.92 47.84
C GLU A 751 -10.94 4.19 48.54
N GLU A 752 -10.60 3.14 49.26
CA GLU A 752 -11.49 2.47 50.17
C GLU A 752 -11.98 3.44 51.23
N ILE A 753 -13.26 3.87 51.12
CA ILE A 753 -13.98 4.54 52.20
C ILE A 753 -14.41 3.41 53.17
N THR A 754 -13.68 3.29 54.27
CA THR A 754 -14.08 2.49 55.43
C THR A 754 -15.37 3.07 56.03
N ALA A 755 -16.47 2.33 55.93
CA ALA A 755 -17.68 2.59 56.68
C ALA A 755 -17.81 1.57 57.86
N PRO A 756 -18.31 1.97 58.99
CA PRO A 756 -18.26 1.14 60.22
C PRO A 756 -19.30 0.02 60.26
N ALA A 757 -18.91 -1.05 60.90
CA ALA A 757 -19.71 -2.25 61.13
C ALA A 757 -21.07 -1.98 61.82
N ALA A 758 -22.13 -2.59 61.34
CA ALA A 758 -23.35 -2.90 62.09
C ALA A 758 -23.81 -4.31 61.70
N GLU A 759 -23.76 -5.19 62.70
CA GLU A 759 -24.32 -6.53 62.74
C GLU A 759 -25.81 -6.55 62.45
N THR A 760 -26.29 -7.40 61.52
CA THR A 760 -27.47 -8.24 61.79
C THR A 760 -27.48 -9.42 60.80
N ALA A 761 -27.43 -10.62 61.36
CA ALA A 761 -27.48 -11.91 60.71
C ALA A 761 -28.91 -12.27 60.27
N ILE A 762 -29.02 -12.79 59.03
CA ILE A 762 -30.15 -13.63 58.60
C ILE A 762 -29.53 -14.87 57.90
N PRO A 763 -29.96 -16.08 58.18
CA PRO A 763 -29.25 -17.29 57.81
C PRO A 763 -29.52 -17.71 56.38
N GLN A 764 -28.44 -18.11 55.72
CA GLN A 764 -28.51 -18.84 54.44
C GLN A 764 -28.54 -20.35 54.67
N PRO A 765 -29.20 -21.11 53.82
CA PRO A 765 -29.11 -22.58 53.92
C PRO A 765 -27.79 -23.10 53.39
N GLU A 766 -27.24 -24.04 54.12
CA GLU A 766 -26.02 -24.79 53.79
C GLU A 766 -26.18 -25.57 52.50
N ILE A 767 -25.27 -25.26 51.57
CA ILE A 767 -24.95 -26.21 50.50
C ILE A 767 -23.52 -26.65 50.73
N THR A 768 -23.39 -27.91 51.09
CA THR A 768 -22.14 -28.63 51.31
C THR A 768 -21.31 -28.60 50.02
N ALA A 769 -20.22 -27.82 50.00
CA ALA A 769 -19.20 -27.87 48.95
C ALA A 769 -18.12 -28.89 49.38
N SER A 770 -18.08 -30.04 48.71
CA SER A 770 -16.95 -30.96 48.72
C SER A 770 -15.74 -30.25 48.09
N SER A 771 -14.69 -30.03 48.86
CA SER A 771 -13.40 -29.50 48.40
C SER A 771 -12.67 -30.55 47.58
N ALA A 772 -12.79 -30.51 46.24
CA ALA A 772 -11.83 -31.15 45.36
C ALA A 772 -10.65 -30.18 45.19
N SER A 773 -9.47 -30.61 45.65
CA SER A 773 -8.23 -29.83 45.45
C SER A 773 -7.89 -29.71 43.97
N GLU A 774 -7.92 -28.49 43.43
CA GLU A 774 -7.42 -28.20 42.11
C GLU A 774 -5.89 -28.28 42.12
N VAL A 775 -5.31 -29.11 41.23
CA VAL A 775 -3.86 -29.19 41.04
C VAL A 775 -3.50 -28.57 39.70
N ARG A 776 -2.62 -27.58 39.73
CA ARG A 776 -2.13 -26.90 38.52
C ARG A 776 -0.70 -27.34 38.24
N LYS A 777 -0.43 -27.77 36.99
CA LYS A 777 0.90 -28.18 36.54
C LYS A 777 1.24 -27.49 35.19
N THR A 778 2.54 -27.19 35.00
CA THR A 778 3.06 -26.58 33.78
C THR A 778 4.00 -27.55 33.07
N TYR A 779 3.79 -27.71 31.77
CA TYR A 779 4.60 -28.58 30.91
C TYR A 779 5.20 -27.77 29.78
N LEU A 780 6.47 -28.02 29.41
CA LEU A 780 7.08 -27.57 28.16
C LEU A 780 6.61 -28.48 27.04
N VAL A 781 6.27 -27.91 25.88
CA VAL A 781 5.78 -28.65 24.71
C VAL A 781 6.74 -28.42 23.52
N GLU A 782 7.57 -29.39 23.23
CA GLU A 782 8.47 -29.35 22.11
C GLU A 782 7.79 -29.79 20.79
N GLY A 783 8.20 -29.25 19.64
CA GLY A 783 7.68 -29.60 18.32
C GLY A 783 6.59 -28.68 17.80
N MET A 784 6.08 -27.72 18.58
CA MET A 784 5.10 -26.74 18.10
C MET A 784 5.78 -25.64 17.28
N MET A 785 5.42 -25.51 15.99
CA MET A 785 5.98 -24.49 15.07
C MET A 785 4.99 -23.40 14.68
N CYS A 786 3.69 -23.56 14.96
CA CYS A 786 2.66 -22.61 14.54
C CYS A 786 1.43 -22.66 15.46
N ASP A 787 0.56 -21.65 15.34
CA ASP A 787 -0.64 -21.55 16.17
C ASP A 787 -1.64 -22.71 15.95
N HIS A 788 -1.63 -23.31 14.77
CA HIS A 788 -2.42 -24.52 14.50
C HIS A 788 -1.93 -25.72 15.33
N CYS A 789 -0.60 -25.87 15.49
CA CYS A 789 -0.01 -26.88 16.38
C CYS A 789 -0.41 -26.64 17.83
N ARG A 790 -0.32 -25.40 18.31
CA ARG A 790 -0.74 -24.98 19.65
C ARG A 790 -2.19 -25.36 19.92
N THR A 791 -3.11 -24.94 19.05
CA THR A 791 -4.55 -25.22 19.21
C THR A 791 -4.85 -26.71 19.18
N ARG A 792 -4.11 -27.51 18.43
CA ARG A 792 -4.28 -28.96 18.35
C ARG A 792 -3.85 -29.62 19.65
N VAL A 793 -2.70 -29.26 20.20
CA VAL A 793 -2.21 -29.75 21.49
C VAL A 793 -3.15 -29.34 22.61
N GLU A 794 -3.58 -28.08 22.65
CA GLU A 794 -4.53 -27.57 23.64
C GLU A 794 -5.85 -28.34 23.65
N LYS A 795 -6.41 -28.61 22.45
CA LYS A 795 -7.65 -29.37 22.30
C LYS A 795 -7.51 -30.81 22.77
N VAL A 796 -6.37 -31.44 22.53
CA VAL A 796 -6.12 -32.82 22.94
C VAL A 796 -5.93 -32.92 24.45
N LEU A 797 -5.20 -32.00 25.07
CA LEU A 797 -5.03 -31.96 26.52
C LEU A 797 -6.35 -31.70 27.26
N ASN A 798 -7.24 -30.90 26.69
CA ASN A 798 -8.60 -30.66 27.18
C ASN A 798 -9.57 -31.87 27.00
N MET A 799 -9.14 -32.94 26.30
CA MET A 799 -9.93 -34.18 26.23
C MET A 799 -9.77 -35.07 27.44
N TRP A 800 -8.80 -34.79 28.34
CA TRP A 800 -8.66 -35.51 29.61
C TRP A 800 -9.78 -35.11 30.55
N GLU A 801 -10.45 -36.08 31.14
CA GLU A 801 -11.59 -35.84 32.04
C GLU A 801 -11.16 -35.05 33.29
N GLY A 802 -11.73 -33.87 33.49
CA GLY A 802 -11.39 -32.98 34.61
C GLY A 802 -10.15 -32.10 34.36
N ALA A 803 -9.60 -32.02 33.14
CA ALA A 803 -8.48 -31.16 32.84
C ALA A 803 -8.94 -29.89 32.08
N SER A 804 -8.34 -28.74 32.45
CA SER A 804 -8.43 -27.50 31.73
C SER A 804 -7.04 -27.01 31.35
N ALA A 805 -6.67 -27.13 30.08
CA ALA A 805 -5.35 -26.78 29.53
C ALA A 805 -5.37 -25.48 28.75
N GLN A 806 -4.39 -24.63 29.00
CA GLN A 806 -4.04 -23.47 28.21
C GLN A 806 -2.63 -23.64 27.66
N VAL A 807 -2.47 -23.58 26.34
CA VAL A 807 -1.19 -23.78 25.67
C VAL A 807 -0.72 -22.49 25.01
N THR A 808 0.54 -22.11 25.25
CA THR A 808 1.19 -20.95 24.61
C THR A 808 2.26 -21.41 23.63
N LEU A 809 2.55 -20.59 22.61
CA LEU A 809 3.56 -20.88 21.59
C LEU A 809 4.92 -20.23 21.92
N THR A 810 4.88 -19.13 22.66
CA THR A 810 6.08 -18.38 23.05
C THR A 810 5.90 -17.81 24.47
N PRO A 811 6.45 -18.44 25.49
CA PRO A 811 7.18 -19.74 25.50
C PRO A 811 6.28 -20.94 25.15
N PRO A 812 6.85 -22.05 24.63
CA PRO A 812 6.05 -23.21 24.23
C PRO A 812 5.68 -24.04 25.48
N GLU A 813 4.64 -23.61 26.20
CA GLU A 813 4.20 -24.17 27.49
C GLU A 813 2.71 -24.52 27.49
N ALA A 814 2.36 -25.58 28.19
CA ALA A 814 0.99 -25.98 28.50
C ALA A 814 0.75 -25.90 30.00
N VAL A 815 -0.14 -25.03 30.45
CA VAL A 815 -0.58 -24.92 31.83
C VAL A 815 -1.89 -25.69 31.97
N ILE A 816 -1.91 -26.75 32.78
CA ILE A 816 -3.07 -27.64 32.93
C ILE A 816 -3.56 -27.60 34.36
N THR A 817 -4.81 -27.32 34.58
CA THR A 817 -5.51 -27.38 35.86
C THR A 817 -6.34 -28.66 35.90
N PHE A 818 -6.09 -29.52 36.85
CA PHE A 818 -6.79 -30.79 37.05
C PHE A 818 -7.79 -30.69 38.20
N GLN A 819 -9.01 -31.12 37.99
CA GLN A 819 -10.07 -31.29 38.98
C GLN A 819 -10.29 -32.80 39.15
N GLY A 820 -9.63 -33.39 40.09
CA GLY A 820 -9.72 -34.84 40.39
C GLY A 820 -8.39 -35.57 40.22
N LYS A 821 -8.38 -36.72 39.51
CA LYS A 821 -7.18 -37.53 39.31
C LYS A 821 -6.18 -36.83 38.39
N VAL A 822 -4.99 -36.52 38.90
CA VAL A 822 -3.86 -35.96 38.10
C VAL A 822 -3.19 -37.11 37.33
N PRO A 823 -3.14 -37.03 35.98
CA PRO A 823 -2.48 -38.05 35.17
C PRO A 823 -0.94 -37.97 35.33
N THR A 824 -0.29 -39.09 35.07
CA THR A 824 1.17 -39.13 34.95
C THR A 824 1.61 -38.49 33.64
N LEU A 825 2.86 -38.01 33.58
CA LEU A 825 3.44 -37.45 32.34
C LEU A 825 3.37 -38.44 31.16
N ALA A 826 3.56 -39.75 31.45
CA ALA A 826 3.48 -40.80 30.42
C ALA A 826 2.06 -40.95 29.83
N GLU A 827 1.01 -40.84 30.66
CA GLU A 827 -0.37 -40.89 30.19
C GLU A 827 -0.76 -39.69 29.34
N LEU A 828 -0.29 -38.48 29.69
CA LEU A 828 -0.49 -37.26 28.86
C LEU A 828 0.30 -37.33 27.56
N GLN A 829 1.55 -37.85 27.60
CA GLN A 829 2.35 -38.03 26.38
C GLN A 829 1.67 -39.04 25.44
N GLN A 830 1.18 -40.15 25.94
CA GLN A 830 0.47 -41.13 25.11
C GLN A 830 -0.79 -40.53 24.46
N LEU A 831 -1.53 -39.70 25.19
CA LEU A 831 -2.72 -39.03 24.65
C LEU A 831 -2.34 -38.06 23.51
N ILE A 832 -1.20 -37.37 23.62
CA ILE A 832 -0.70 -36.47 22.57
C ILE A 832 -0.21 -37.26 21.35
N ASP A 833 0.57 -38.32 21.55
CA ASP A 833 1.09 -39.15 20.46
C ASP A 833 -0.04 -39.80 19.66
N GLU A 834 -1.13 -40.24 20.32
CA GLU A 834 -2.28 -40.84 19.64
C GLU A 834 -3.16 -39.86 18.89
N LYS A 835 -3.30 -38.59 19.37
CA LYS A 835 -4.33 -37.66 18.86
C LYS A 835 -3.80 -36.34 18.34
N ALA A 836 -2.62 -35.89 18.78
CA ALA A 836 -2.06 -34.61 18.35
C ALA A 836 -0.90 -34.79 17.35
N GLY A 837 -0.11 -35.84 17.41
CA GLY A 837 1.08 -36.11 16.62
C GLY A 837 2.37 -36.01 17.42
N ASP A 838 3.52 -35.93 16.75
CA ASP A 838 4.85 -35.96 17.34
C ASP A 838 5.21 -34.66 18.12
N TYR A 839 4.63 -34.47 19.30
CA TYR A 839 4.98 -33.43 20.26
C TYR A 839 5.46 -34.04 21.56
N THR A 840 6.50 -33.47 22.17
CA THR A 840 7.07 -34.00 23.42
C THR A 840 6.71 -33.09 24.60
N LEU A 841 6.11 -33.69 25.63
CA LEU A 841 5.84 -33.02 26.91
C LEU A 841 6.97 -33.24 27.91
N THR A 842 7.41 -32.17 28.57
CA THR A 842 8.37 -32.22 29.67
C THR A 842 7.81 -31.43 30.84
N GLU A 843 7.71 -32.04 32.05
CA GLU A 843 7.20 -31.32 33.20
C GLU A 843 8.19 -30.24 33.62
N LYS A 844 7.71 -29.00 33.75
CA LYS A 844 8.53 -27.88 34.19
C LYS A 844 8.58 -27.90 35.71
N ALA A 845 9.77 -28.07 36.28
CA ALA A 845 9.97 -27.93 37.71
C ALA A 845 9.67 -26.47 38.14
N ASP A 846 8.83 -26.28 39.14
CA ASP A 846 8.47 -24.99 39.75
C ASP A 846 9.67 -24.20 40.25
#